data_8affb5d65524227a40ec3b8265af7627
#
_entry.id   8affb5d65524227a40ec3b8265af7627
#
_cell.length_a   1.000
_cell.length_b   1.000
_cell.length_c   1.000
_cell.angle_alpha   90.00
_cell.angle_beta   90.00
_cell.angle_gamma   90.00
#
_symmetry.space_group_name_H-M   'P 1'
#
loop_
_entity.id
_entity.type
_entity.pdbx_description
1 polymer ?
#
loop_
_entity_poly.entity_id
_entity_poly.type
_entity_poly.pdbx_seq_one_letter_code
_entity_poly.pdbx_strand_id
1 'polypeptide(L)'
;MYLADLHIHSKYSRATGRDADIPHLDLWARRKGITLVGTGDFTHPAWREELAQTLEPAEEGLYRIKKEARLADVCELAVSPRFVLSGEISCIYKQDGKVRKVHNVILLPSLDAAERLAFKLETIGNIRSDGRPILGLSSKDLLAITLGVCPDAVFIPAHIWTPHFSMFGAFSGFNSVEECFGDLAPHIHALETGLSSDPLMNRRVEMLDRYTMVSNSDAHSPAKLGRESNLIDAPLSYPALKKALETGEGFAGTLEFFPEEGKYHLDGHRNCHLCLTPQQTEQYGGRCPVCGKKITVGVLHRLEQLAQRPEEYVPAGAKPFEHLMPLPEVIAASLGVSAAGNRAERLYIKLLSQLGPEAQILRETPLSDVERAGGSRIAEGIRRLRAGRVIKSAGFDGEYGKISLFTPEELKNAGGQLSFLGEIAVAEAEPAALSPENAAPAAQTEAAPGKTDSGRRANAAQWAAAESKARVTAVIAGPGTGKTFTLTERIARLVEKGVKPEEICAVTFTVRAAEEMRERLRARVKRADKITVGTFHSICYGLLRGEVSLAERSLQLKLAAEVIAEYGLKCAPRRFLGDVSAYKNGKGETSEGIAEYCRRLRAAGAADFDDLIALALEKKNKTFGWLHVDEFQDVNAKQYELVMQWAGERGKLFVIGDPDQSIYSFRGAVGDCFQRLLCDRPDAEVIRLTESYRFTPQVLGCALQAIGANGGERALVPVKAPGAAVRLAECPSGMSEGIFVAKEIARMVGGLDMFGRGREEKLHTFGEIAVLARTHRMLRVVEDCLRKEGIPCLSASDGAFLEAPEVSGTLAFFGALAGGGESAQAETFLGGREAFDRAKEKFTPLLRARPRKILAQWGEYMHINSAAYQQLSDAAHYADLPEFLEAMRMGGDGDVLLPGGNTSAGAVRLATLHGAKGLEFPVVFLCGANKKLLPPETADEAEERRLFYVGITRAQDELIITTSGEPSPFLAEIEGTVKRENAHPKPQYRQLSLF
;
A
#
# COMPACT_ATOMS: atom_id res chain seq x y z
N MET A 1 -39.61 14.37 -5.41
CA MET A 1 -38.65 14.08 -4.32
C MET A 1 -38.53 12.57 -4.14
N TYR A 2 -37.31 12.02 -3.97
CA TYR A 2 -37.07 10.59 -3.77
C TYR A 2 -35.93 10.35 -2.76
N LEU A 3 -35.85 9.11 -2.22
CA LEU A 3 -34.79 8.70 -1.32
C LEU A 3 -33.65 8.03 -2.11
N ALA A 4 -32.41 8.36 -1.75
CA ALA A 4 -31.20 7.80 -2.33
C ALA A 4 -30.23 7.31 -1.23
N ASP A 5 -29.74 6.07 -1.37
CA ASP A 5 -28.69 5.48 -0.55
C ASP A 5 -27.53 5.07 -1.45
N LEU A 6 -26.42 5.80 -1.42
CA LEU A 6 -25.36 5.76 -2.42
C LEU A 6 -24.13 4.98 -2.00
N HIS A 7 -24.05 4.63 -0.71
CA HIS A 7 -22.92 3.91 -0.12
C HIS A 7 -23.38 2.60 0.53
N ILE A 8 -23.16 1.52 -0.19
CA ILE A 8 -23.48 0.15 0.23
C ILE A 8 -22.38 -0.81 -0.19
N HIS A 9 -22.43 -2.04 0.28
CA HIS A 9 -21.49 -3.11 -0.09
C HIS A 9 -22.19 -4.31 -0.69
N SER A 10 -21.55 -4.95 -1.66
CA SER A 10 -21.98 -6.20 -2.28
C SER A 10 -21.48 -7.43 -1.51
N LYS A 11 -21.97 -8.61 -1.87
CA LYS A 11 -21.49 -9.89 -1.34
C LYS A 11 -19.99 -10.16 -1.53
N TYR A 12 -19.29 -9.34 -2.32
CA TYR A 12 -17.84 -9.46 -2.54
C TYR A 12 -17.02 -8.65 -1.52
N SER A 13 -17.65 -7.78 -0.74
CA SER A 13 -16.99 -7.08 0.37
C SER A 13 -16.95 -7.93 1.64
N ARG A 14 -15.89 -7.73 2.44
CA ARG A 14 -15.73 -8.41 3.75
C ARG A 14 -16.87 -8.07 4.70
N ALA A 15 -17.23 -9.04 5.51
CA ALA A 15 -18.28 -8.95 6.51
C ALA A 15 -19.69 -8.64 5.95
N THR A 16 -19.87 -8.75 4.65
CA THR A 16 -21.15 -8.52 3.95
C THR A 16 -21.92 -9.84 3.76
N GLY A 17 -23.27 -9.76 3.83
CA GLY A 17 -24.16 -10.88 3.63
C GLY A 17 -24.05 -11.47 2.23
N ARG A 18 -24.19 -12.80 2.09
CA ARG A 18 -24.14 -13.47 0.79
C ARG A 18 -25.32 -13.10 -0.13
N ASP A 19 -26.37 -12.58 0.45
CA ASP A 19 -27.59 -12.06 -0.20
C ASP A 19 -27.48 -10.59 -0.62
N ALA A 20 -26.31 -9.95 -0.44
CA ALA A 20 -26.07 -8.58 -0.92
C ALA A 20 -25.79 -8.59 -2.44
N ASP A 21 -26.79 -8.98 -3.23
CA ASP A 21 -26.82 -9.00 -4.68
C ASP A 21 -27.94 -8.09 -5.24
N ILE A 22 -27.93 -7.82 -6.51
CA ILE A 22 -28.89 -6.88 -7.14
C ILE A 22 -30.36 -7.27 -6.94
N PRO A 23 -30.77 -8.57 -7.07
CA PRO A 23 -32.14 -8.95 -6.82
C PRO A 23 -32.63 -8.66 -5.38
N HIS A 24 -31.80 -8.90 -4.38
CA HIS A 24 -32.14 -8.63 -2.99
C HIS A 24 -32.06 -7.14 -2.65
N LEU A 25 -31.11 -6.42 -3.24
CA LEU A 25 -31.03 -4.96 -3.09
C LEU A 25 -32.27 -4.28 -3.68
N ASP A 26 -32.76 -4.68 -4.87
CA ASP A 26 -34.03 -4.20 -5.43
C ASP A 26 -35.21 -4.50 -4.51
N LEU A 27 -35.31 -5.73 -4.00
CA LEU A 27 -36.37 -6.14 -3.09
C LEU A 27 -36.38 -5.29 -1.81
N TRP A 28 -35.21 -5.11 -1.19
CA TRP A 28 -35.15 -4.32 0.02
C TRP A 28 -35.30 -2.82 -0.22
N ALA A 29 -34.84 -2.29 -1.36
CA ALA A 29 -35.10 -0.91 -1.75
C ALA A 29 -36.60 -0.62 -1.84
N ARG A 30 -37.39 -1.56 -2.44
CA ARG A 30 -38.87 -1.46 -2.46
C ARG A 30 -39.46 -1.45 -1.06
N ARG A 31 -39.04 -2.38 -0.19
CA ARG A 31 -39.48 -2.44 1.22
C ARG A 31 -39.15 -1.20 2.02
N LYS A 32 -37.97 -0.65 1.80
CA LYS A 32 -37.46 0.53 2.50
C LYS A 32 -38.04 1.86 1.94
N GLY A 33 -38.46 1.87 0.68
CA GLY A 33 -38.91 3.08 -0.02
C GLY A 33 -37.77 3.86 -0.68
N ILE A 34 -36.64 3.21 -0.95
CA ILE A 34 -35.46 3.81 -1.59
C ILE A 34 -35.63 3.71 -3.10
N THR A 35 -35.57 4.87 -3.78
CA THR A 35 -35.73 4.94 -5.23
C THR A 35 -34.41 4.84 -5.98
N LEU A 36 -33.32 5.35 -5.38
CA LEU A 36 -31.98 5.30 -5.98
C LEU A 36 -30.99 4.61 -5.03
N VAL A 37 -30.33 3.57 -5.52
CA VAL A 37 -29.38 2.75 -4.74
C VAL A 37 -28.02 2.76 -5.42
N GLY A 38 -26.95 2.97 -4.66
CA GLY A 38 -25.59 2.70 -5.12
C GLY A 38 -25.38 1.20 -5.34
N THR A 39 -24.61 0.82 -6.36
CA THR A 39 -24.30 -0.62 -6.57
C THR A 39 -23.31 -1.17 -5.56
N GLY A 40 -22.48 -0.31 -4.97
CA GLY A 40 -21.30 -0.73 -4.22
C GLY A 40 -20.25 -1.39 -5.11
N ASP A 41 -19.04 -1.49 -4.63
CA ASP A 41 -17.96 -2.41 -5.03
C ASP A 41 -17.65 -2.50 -6.53
N PHE A 42 -17.87 -1.44 -7.31
CA PHE A 42 -17.67 -1.44 -8.77
C PHE A 42 -16.24 -1.86 -9.18
N THR A 43 -15.28 -1.79 -8.27
CA THR A 43 -13.89 -2.20 -8.55
C THR A 43 -13.73 -3.70 -8.72
N HIS A 44 -14.59 -4.53 -8.08
CA HIS A 44 -14.47 -5.98 -8.11
C HIS A 44 -14.91 -6.56 -9.45
N PRO A 45 -14.05 -7.32 -10.19
CA PRO A 45 -14.36 -7.74 -11.56
C PRO A 45 -15.59 -8.65 -11.66
N ALA A 46 -15.76 -9.62 -10.74
CA ALA A 46 -16.92 -10.51 -10.76
C ALA A 46 -18.21 -9.75 -10.42
N TRP A 47 -18.16 -8.67 -9.64
CA TRP A 47 -19.31 -7.85 -9.38
C TRP A 47 -19.71 -7.04 -10.62
N ARG A 48 -18.75 -6.42 -11.33
CA ARG A 48 -19.05 -5.71 -12.60
C ARG A 48 -19.68 -6.65 -13.64
N GLU A 49 -19.20 -7.89 -13.74
CA GLU A 49 -19.80 -8.88 -14.63
C GLU A 49 -21.26 -9.17 -14.24
N GLU A 50 -21.54 -9.36 -12.95
CA GLU A 50 -22.90 -9.57 -12.44
C GLU A 50 -23.80 -8.35 -12.68
N LEU A 51 -23.28 -7.14 -12.46
CA LEU A 51 -24.01 -5.89 -12.78
C LEU A 51 -24.41 -5.83 -14.25
N ALA A 52 -23.50 -6.13 -15.18
CA ALA A 52 -23.76 -6.15 -16.61
C ALA A 52 -24.80 -7.23 -17.01
N GLN A 53 -24.81 -8.37 -16.29
CA GLN A 53 -25.77 -9.44 -16.54
C GLN A 53 -27.18 -9.13 -15.99
N THR A 54 -27.28 -8.47 -14.84
CA THR A 54 -28.54 -8.31 -14.09
C THR A 54 -29.21 -6.95 -14.28
N LEU A 55 -28.44 -5.93 -14.65
CA LEU A 55 -28.94 -4.58 -14.87
C LEU A 55 -29.09 -4.25 -16.35
N GLU A 56 -30.01 -3.35 -16.65
CA GLU A 56 -30.18 -2.70 -17.98
C GLU A 56 -30.21 -1.18 -17.79
N PRO A 57 -29.79 -0.41 -18.81
CA PRO A 57 -29.88 1.06 -18.78
C PRO A 57 -31.30 1.55 -18.55
N ALA A 58 -31.46 2.61 -17.78
CA ALA A 58 -32.73 3.28 -17.53
C ALA A 58 -32.62 4.76 -17.94
N GLU A 59 -32.70 5.69 -16.99
CA GLU A 59 -32.45 7.10 -17.26
C GLU A 59 -30.93 7.34 -17.43
N GLU A 60 -30.54 8.52 -17.91
CA GLU A 60 -29.15 8.87 -18.20
C GLU A 60 -28.22 8.59 -16.98
N GLY A 61 -27.27 7.66 -17.18
CA GLY A 61 -26.29 7.27 -16.16
C GLY A 61 -26.86 6.41 -15.03
N LEU A 62 -28.10 5.95 -15.13
CA LEU A 62 -28.75 5.07 -14.17
C LEU A 62 -29.14 3.74 -14.80
N TYR A 63 -29.31 2.75 -13.95
CA TYR A 63 -29.67 1.39 -14.33
C TYR A 63 -30.89 0.90 -13.55
N ARG A 64 -31.58 -0.10 -14.08
CA ARG A 64 -32.64 -0.83 -13.39
C ARG A 64 -32.42 -2.33 -13.50
N ILE A 65 -32.97 -3.07 -12.57
CA ILE A 65 -32.93 -4.53 -12.63
C ILE A 65 -33.74 -5.05 -13.83
N LYS A 66 -33.20 -6.03 -14.55
CA LYS A 66 -33.92 -6.76 -15.61
C LYS A 66 -35.10 -7.51 -15.01
N LYS A 67 -36.21 -7.57 -15.75
CA LYS A 67 -37.45 -8.15 -15.27
C LYS A 67 -37.30 -9.61 -14.83
N GLU A 68 -36.44 -10.37 -15.51
CA GLU A 68 -36.16 -11.78 -15.25
C GLU A 68 -35.41 -12.03 -13.93
N ALA A 69 -34.63 -11.04 -13.48
CA ALA A 69 -33.85 -11.11 -12.24
C ALA A 69 -34.60 -10.60 -11.01
N ARG A 70 -35.75 -9.94 -11.21
CA ARG A 70 -36.50 -9.27 -10.16
C ARG A 70 -37.26 -10.27 -9.28
N LEU A 71 -37.08 -10.14 -7.96
CA LEU A 71 -37.80 -10.95 -6.97
C LEU A 71 -39.22 -10.39 -6.70
N ALA A 72 -40.21 -11.29 -6.55
CA ALA A 72 -41.56 -10.88 -6.15
C ALA A 72 -41.59 -10.46 -4.67
N ASP A 73 -42.37 -9.43 -4.36
CA ASP A 73 -42.56 -8.98 -2.96
C ASP A 73 -43.97 -8.41 -2.74
N VAL A 74 -44.31 -8.19 -1.47
CA VAL A 74 -45.60 -7.60 -1.03
C VAL A 74 -45.61 -6.09 -1.18
N CYS A 75 -44.46 -5.45 -1.37
CA CYS A 75 -44.28 -4.00 -1.46
C CYS A 75 -43.78 -3.62 -2.85
N GLU A 76 -44.51 -2.69 -3.49
CA GLU A 76 -44.12 -2.14 -4.79
C GLU A 76 -44.07 -0.61 -4.69
N LEU A 77 -43.07 0.00 -5.36
CA LEU A 77 -42.97 1.46 -5.47
C LEU A 77 -43.63 1.96 -6.76
N ALA A 78 -44.12 3.20 -6.74
CA ALA A 78 -44.65 3.85 -7.95
C ALA A 78 -43.59 3.97 -9.07
N VAL A 79 -42.32 4.16 -8.68
CA VAL A 79 -41.16 4.11 -9.57
C VAL A 79 -40.26 2.97 -9.04
N SER A 80 -39.97 2.00 -9.92
CA SER A 80 -39.04 0.91 -9.57
C SER A 80 -37.68 1.46 -9.16
N PRO A 81 -36.94 0.80 -8.25
CA PRO A 81 -35.61 1.22 -7.86
C PRO A 81 -34.67 1.41 -9.05
N ARG A 82 -33.78 2.40 -8.93
CA ARG A 82 -32.69 2.64 -9.87
C ARG A 82 -31.38 2.39 -9.16
N PHE A 83 -30.36 2.06 -9.95
CA PHE A 83 -29.01 1.83 -9.49
C PHE A 83 -28.05 2.81 -10.13
N VAL A 84 -27.17 3.42 -9.31
CA VAL A 84 -26.02 4.21 -9.77
C VAL A 84 -24.75 3.46 -9.43
N LEU A 85 -23.77 3.44 -10.33
CA LEU A 85 -22.50 2.77 -10.07
C LEU A 85 -21.76 3.49 -8.95
N SER A 86 -21.48 2.77 -7.88
CA SER A 86 -20.75 3.29 -6.72
C SER A 86 -19.74 2.27 -6.20
N GLY A 87 -18.82 2.72 -5.35
CA GLY A 87 -17.90 1.84 -4.64
C GLY A 87 -17.01 2.61 -3.69
N GLU A 88 -16.67 1.97 -2.58
CA GLU A 88 -15.77 2.51 -1.57
C GLU A 88 -14.35 2.01 -1.79
N ILE A 89 -13.36 2.89 -1.62
CA ILE A 89 -11.93 2.57 -1.70
C ILE A 89 -11.24 3.00 -0.43
N SER A 90 -10.49 2.08 0.19
CA SER A 90 -9.70 2.31 1.40
C SER A 90 -8.28 2.75 1.04
N CYS A 91 -7.89 3.95 1.47
CA CYS A 91 -6.56 4.51 1.29
C CYS A 91 -5.75 4.40 2.59
N ILE A 92 -4.60 3.73 2.57
CA ILE A 92 -3.67 3.63 3.71
C ILE A 92 -2.28 4.09 3.26
N TYR A 93 -1.83 5.23 3.77
CA TYR A 93 -0.58 5.87 3.33
C TYR A 93 0.07 6.67 4.45
N LYS A 94 1.28 7.20 4.21
CA LYS A 94 1.98 8.05 5.16
C LYS A 94 2.06 9.47 4.62
N GLN A 95 1.63 10.43 5.44
CA GLN A 95 1.73 11.85 5.15
C GLN A 95 2.10 12.59 6.44
N ASP A 96 3.04 13.53 6.37
CA ASP A 96 3.54 14.33 7.49
C ASP A 96 3.97 13.50 8.71
N GLY A 97 4.62 12.35 8.43
CA GLY A 97 5.11 11.44 9.44
C GLY A 97 4.05 10.55 10.12
N LYS A 98 2.76 10.73 9.79
CA LYS A 98 1.63 9.96 10.34
C LYS A 98 1.07 8.98 9.31
N VAL A 99 0.61 7.82 9.79
CA VAL A 99 -0.17 6.89 8.97
C VAL A 99 -1.58 7.43 8.85
N ARG A 100 -2.03 7.66 7.62
CA ARG A 100 -3.37 8.13 7.27
C ARG A 100 -4.20 6.97 6.75
N LYS A 101 -5.46 6.92 7.16
CA LYS A 101 -6.43 5.93 6.72
C LYS A 101 -7.73 6.64 6.40
N VAL A 102 -8.13 6.62 5.14
CA VAL A 102 -9.32 7.34 4.67
C VAL A 102 -10.09 6.46 3.71
N HIS A 103 -11.38 6.36 3.89
CA HIS A 103 -12.30 5.75 2.95
C HIS A 103 -12.92 6.81 2.03
N ASN A 104 -13.11 6.45 0.78
CA ASN A 104 -13.66 7.35 -0.23
C ASN A 104 -14.68 6.61 -1.09
N VAL A 105 -15.87 7.15 -1.22
CA VAL A 105 -16.91 6.67 -2.13
C VAL A 105 -16.78 7.39 -3.46
N ILE A 106 -16.89 6.63 -4.55
CA ILE A 106 -16.85 7.14 -5.92
C ILE A 106 -18.13 6.73 -6.62
N LEU A 107 -18.83 7.71 -7.24
CA LEU A 107 -19.97 7.46 -8.12
C LEU A 107 -19.55 7.67 -9.57
N LEU A 108 -20.04 6.80 -10.45
CA LEU A 108 -19.66 6.80 -11.87
C LEU A 108 -20.90 6.77 -12.80
N PRO A 109 -20.85 7.43 -13.97
CA PRO A 109 -21.99 7.53 -14.89
C PRO A 109 -22.23 6.29 -15.75
N SER A 110 -21.27 5.34 -15.83
CA SER A 110 -21.42 4.18 -16.72
C SER A 110 -20.53 3.01 -16.32
N LEU A 111 -20.92 1.79 -16.74
CA LEU A 111 -20.11 0.58 -16.60
C LEU A 111 -18.74 0.70 -17.28
N ASP A 112 -18.66 1.38 -18.43
CA ASP A 112 -17.40 1.66 -19.12
C ASP A 112 -16.46 2.53 -18.25
N ALA A 113 -16.97 3.58 -17.62
CA ALA A 113 -16.19 4.40 -16.70
C ALA A 113 -15.71 3.58 -15.50
N ALA A 114 -16.57 2.70 -14.96
CA ALA A 114 -16.21 1.79 -13.86
C ALA A 114 -15.12 0.79 -14.26
N GLU A 115 -15.21 0.22 -15.47
CA GLU A 115 -14.20 -0.70 -15.99
C GLU A 115 -12.85 -0.02 -16.19
N ARG A 116 -12.83 1.17 -16.82
CA ARG A 116 -11.59 1.94 -17.04
C ARG A 116 -10.95 2.35 -15.73
N LEU A 117 -11.71 2.81 -14.74
CA LEU A 117 -11.18 3.18 -13.44
C LEU A 117 -10.67 1.95 -12.69
N ALA A 118 -11.44 0.87 -12.65
CA ALA A 118 -11.03 -0.37 -12.02
C ALA A 118 -9.76 -0.95 -12.65
N PHE A 119 -9.64 -0.94 -13.96
CA PHE A 119 -8.43 -1.33 -14.67
C PHE A 119 -7.22 -0.50 -14.20
N LYS A 120 -7.39 0.83 -14.12
CA LYS A 120 -6.31 1.71 -13.65
C LYS A 120 -5.92 1.40 -12.19
N LEU A 121 -6.88 1.15 -11.32
CA LEU A 121 -6.62 0.81 -9.91
C LEU A 121 -5.99 -0.59 -9.75
N GLU A 122 -6.32 -1.54 -10.63
CA GLU A 122 -5.72 -2.88 -10.64
C GLU A 122 -4.20 -2.83 -10.90
N THR A 123 -3.72 -1.84 -11.65
CA THR A 123 -2.27 -1.63 -11.86
C THR A 123 -1.56 -1.11 -10.61
N ILE A 124 -2.30 -0.59 -9.63
CA ILE A 124 -1.78 0.02 -8.40
C ILE A 124 -1.87 -0.95 -7.23
N GLY A 125 -2.93 -1.76 -7.17
CA GLY A 125 -3.15 -2.68 -6.07
C GLY A 125 -4.15 -3.78 -6.39
N ASN A 126 -4.39 -4.67 -5.43
CA ASN A 126 -5.30 -5.79 -5.59
C ASN A 126 -6.76 -5.36 -5.39
N ILE A 127 -7.55 -5.39 -6.47
CA ILE A 127 -8.99 -5.09 -6.46
C ILE A 127 -9.87 -6.37 -6.56
N ARG A 128 -9.27 -7.56 -6.54
CA ARG A 128 -9.97 -8.84 -6.77
C ARG A 128 -10.30 -9.59 -5.51
N SER A 129 -9.75 -9.21 -4.36
CA SER A 129 -9.89 -9.95 -3.10
C SER A 129 -10.98 -9.39 -2.18
N ASP A 130 -11.43 -8.16 -2.43
CA ASP A 130 -12.43 -7.47 -1.63
C ASP A 130 -13.16 -6.45 -2.50
N GLY A 131 -14.47 -6.34 -2.34
CA GLY A 131 -15.28 -5.31 -3.03
C GLY A 131 -14.82 -3.89 -2.67
N ARG A 132 -14.35 -3.69 -1.44
CA ARG A 132 -13.68 -2.49 -0.97
C ARG A 132 -12.16 -2.68 -0.94
N PRO A 133 -11.45 -2.40 -2.04
CA PRO A 133 -10.01 -2.62 -2.11
C PRO A 133 -9.24 -1.68 -1.18
N ILE A 134 -8.15 -2.21 -0.61
CA ILE A 134 -7.21 -1.44 0.19
C ILE A 134 -6.02 -1.08 -0.69
N LEU A 135 -5.81 0.22 -0.89
CA LEU A 135 -4.72 0.74 -1.71
C LEU A 135 -3.74 1.55 -0.85
N GLY A 136 -2.45 1.34 -1.08
CA GLY A 136 -1.38 2.13 -0.48
C GLY A 136 -1.21 3.52 -1.12
N LEU A 137 -2.31 4.12 -1.54
CA LEU A 137 -2.42 5.35 -2.33
C LEU A 137 -2.98 6.46 -1.44
N SER A 138 -2.53 7.71 -1.66
CA SER A 138 -3.15 8.84 -0.96
C SER A 138 -4.55 9.13 -1.51
N SER A 139 -5.45 9.67 -0.69
CA SER A 139 -6.79 10.09 -1.16
C SER A 139 -6.69 11.15 -2.26
N LYS A 140 -5.69 12.03 -2.19
CA LYS A 140 -5.38 13.01 -3.24
C LYS A 140 -5.05 12.33 -4.58
N ASP A 141 -4.16 11.33 -4.57
CA ASP A 141 -3.77 10.61 -5.79
C ASP A 141 -4.94 9.78 -6.33
N LEU A 142 -5.75 9.19 -5.45
CA LEU A 142 -6.97 8.49 -5.86
C LEU A 142 -7.94 9.44 -6.56
N LEU A 143 -8.15 10.65 -6.02
CA LEU A 143 -8.98 11.68 -6.66
C LEU A 143 -8.40 12.10 -8.02
N ALA A 144 -7.09 12.34 -8.11
CA ALA A 144 -6.42 12.68 -9.38
C ALA A 144 -6.60 11.60 -10.44
N ILE A 145 -6.46 10.33 -10.06
CA ILE A 145 -6.67 9.18 -10.97
C ILE A 145 -8.13 9.11 -11.40
N THR A 146 -9.07 9.27 -10.47
CA THR A 146 -10.52 9.21 -10.74
C THR A 146 -10.93 10.27 -11.75
N LEU A 147 -10.56 11.54 -11.52
CA LEU A 147 -10.86 12.65 -12.42
C LEU A 147 -10.14 12.51 -13.78
N GLY A 148 -8.91 11.97 -13.78
CA GLY A 148 -8.16 11.72 -15.01
C GLY A 148 -8.79 10.64 -15.91
N VAL A 149 -9.50 9.66 -15.31
CA VAL A 149 -10.21 8.60 -16.06
C VAL A 149 -11.65 9.01 -16.40
N CYS A 150 -12.33 9.64 -15.45
CA CYS A 150 -13.72 10.06 -15.58
C CYS A 150 -13.92 11.44 -14.91
N PRO A 151 -13.86 12.55 -15.68
CA PRO A 151 -14.10 13.91 -15.15
C PRO A 151 -15.50 14.12 -14.57
N ASP A 152 -16.46 13.28 -14.97
CA ASP A 152 -17.83 13.31 -14.47
C ASP A 152 -18.06 12.46 -13.21
N ALA A 153 -17.03 11.84 -12.66
CA ALA A 153 -17.14 11.11 -11.39
C ALA A 153 -17.48 12.05 -10.24
N VAL A 154 -18.28 11.56 -9.28
CA VAL A 154 -18.48 12.23 -7.98
C VAL A 154 -17.62 11.51 -6.94
N PHE A 155 -16.85 12.28 -6.17
CA PHE A 155 -15.93 11.76 -5.17
C PHE A 155 -16.32 12.27 -3.79
N ILE A 156 -16.59 11.35 -2.86
CA ILE A 156 -17.13 11.65 -1.53
C ILE A 156 -16.24 10.98 -0.47
N PRO A 157 -15.49 11.72 0.36
CA PRO A 157 -14.89 11.18 1.57
C PRO A 157 -15.97 10.57 2.47
N ALA A 158 -15.81 9.28 2.80
CA ALA A 158 -16.81 8.49 3.51
C ALA A 158 -16.75 8.67 5.02
N HIS A 159 -17.91 8.61 5.71
CA HIS A 159 -18.07 8.60 7.18
C HIS A 159 -16.95 9.35 7.92
N ILE A 160 -16.86 10.66 7.64
CA ILE A 160 -15.69 11.53 7.92
C ILE A 160 -15.21 11.60 9.38
N TRP A 161 -15.96 11.10 10.35
CA TRP A 161 -15.66 11.22 11.79
C TRP A 161 -15.28 9.92 12.50
N THR A 162 -15.45 8.76 11.90
CA THR A 162 -15.07 7.51 12.57
C THR A 162 -13.61 7.58 13.03
N PRO A 163 -13.25 7.07 14.23
CA PRO A 163 -11.89 7.23 14.77
C PRO A 163 -10.79 6.69 13.85
N HIS A 164 -11.11 5.68 13.05
CA HIS A 164 -10.23 5.07 12.06
C HIS A 164 -10.87 5.12 10.67
N PHE A 165 -10.06 5.15 9.63
CA PHE A 165 -10.48 5.12 8.22
C PHE A 165 -11.39 6.28 7.80
N SER A 166 -11.18 7.45 8.36
CA SER A 166 -11.95 8.64 8.01
C SER A 166 -11.08 9.88 7.92
N MET A 167 -11.58 10.88 7.18
CA MET A 167 -10.83 12.10 6.91
C MET A 167 -10.55 12.92 8.15
N PHE A 168 -11.49 13.00 9.12
CA PHE A 168 -11.33 13.76 10.37
C PHE A 168 -11.15 12.89 11.60
N GLY A 169 -11.00 11.58 11.45
CA GLY A 169 -10.88 10.64 12.57
C GLY A 169 -9.73 10.96 13.53
N ALA A 170 -9.96 10.72 14.81
CA ALA A 170 -9.03 11.07 15.88
C ALA A 170 -7.65 10.42 15.76
N PHE A 171 -7.55 9.20 15.18
CA PHE A 171 -6.28 8.46 15.11
C PHE A 171 -5.53 8.63 13.79
N SER A 172 -6.23 8.74 12.68
CA SER A 172 -5.62 8.72 11.34
C SER A 172 -6.05 9.88 10.45
N GLY A 173 -6.88 10.78 10.95
CA GLY A 173 -7.46 11.87 10.17
C GLY A 173 -6.59 13.12 10.06
N PHE A 174 -7.17 14.09 9.39
CA PHE A 174 -6.64 15.43 9.13
C PHE A 174 -7.45 16.48 9.91
N ASN A 175 -7.04 17.74 9.85
CA ASN A 175 -7.79 18.85 10.46
C ASN A 175 -8.61 19.64 9.42
N SER A 176 -8.32 19.47 8.13
CA SER A 176 -9.07 20.09 7.05
C SER A 176 -9.06 19.25 5.79
N VAL A 177 -9.95 19.57 4.84
CA VAL A 177 -10.02 18.94 3.53
C VAL A 177 -8.75 19.26 2.70
N GLU A 178 -8.25 20.48 2.85
CA GLU A 178 -7.03 20.95 2.19
C GLU A 178 -5.78 20.18 2.65
N GLU A 179 -5.69 19.81 3.94
CA GLU A 179 -4.60 18.95 4.42
C GLU A 179 -4.62 17.57 3.74
N CYS A 180 -5.81 17.03 3.45
CA CYS A 180 -5.97 15.73 2.82
C CYS A 180 -5.72 15.77 1.29
N PHE A 181 -6.34 16.74 0.60
CA PHE A 181 -6.41 16.78 -0.86
C PHE A 181 -5.52 17.85 -1.52
N GLY A 182 -4.96 18.79 -0.74
CA GLY A 182 -4.08 19.84 -1.26
C GLY A 182 -4.75 20.70 -2.32
N ASP A 183 -4.10 20.86 -3.46
CA ASP A 183 -4.59 21.61 -4.62
C ASP A 183 -5.81 20.98 -5.32
N LEU A 184 -6.14 19.73 -5.02
CA LEU A 184 -7.35 19.06 -5.51
C LEU A 184 -8.57 19.21 -4.58
N ALA A 185 -8.43 19.84 -3.40
CA ALA A 185 -9.54 20.08 -2.48
C ALA A 185 -10.76 20.79 -3.14
N PRO A 186 -10.61 21.71 -4.12
CA PRO A 186 -11.74 22.30 -4.84
C PRO A 186 -12.63 21.31 -5.61
N HIS A 187 -12.19 20.10 -5.85
CA HIS A 187 -12.98 19.04 -6.53
C HIS A 187 -13.79 18.19 -5.53
N ILE A 188 -13.65 18.42 -4.23
CA ILE A 188 -14.50 17.79 -3.22
C ILE A 188 -15.69 18.71 -2.96
N HIS A 189 -16.91 18.22 -3.18
CA HIS A 189 -18.14 18.98 -3.06
C HIS A 189 -19.08 18.40 -2.01
N ALA A 190 -19.01 17.10 -1.76
CA ALA A 190 -19.84 16.40 -0.79
C ALA A 190 -18.99 15.62 0.21
N LEU A 191 -19.47 15.54 1.45
CA LEU A 191 -18.85 14.77 2.54
C LEU A 191 -19.93 13.91 3.21
N GLU A 192 -19.58 12.69 3.61
CA GLU A 192 -20.53 11.77 4.24
C GLU A 192 -20.46 11.84 5.77
N THR A 193 -21.61 12.08 6.41
CA THR A 193 -21.76 12.08 7.87
C THR A 193 -21.41 10.73 8.46
N GLY A 194 -21.99 9.68 7.90
CA GLY A 194 -21.93 8.30 8.40
C GLY A 194 -22.65 8.13 9.75
N LEU A 195 -22.88 6.89 10.14
CA LEU A 195 -23.66 6.49 11.33
C LEU A 195 -23.19 7.06 12.69
N SER A 196 -22.10 7.80 12.72
CA SER A 196 -21.48 8.30 13.96
C SER A 196 -21.63 9.80 14.16
N SER A 197 -22.20 10.53 13.21
CA SER A 197 -22.48 11.96 13.30
C SER A 197 -23.71 12.33 12.49
N ASP A 198 -24.33 13.44 12.84
CA ASP A 198 -25.46 14.00 12.14
C ASP A 198 -25.19 15.44 11.65
N PRO A 199 -26.07 16.05 10.85
CA PRO A 199 -25.89 17.42 10.39
C PRO A 199 -25.79 18.44 11.51
N LEU A 200 -26.46 18.25 12.66
CA LEU A 200 -26.37 19.17 13.80
C LEU A 200 -24.98 19.20 14.40
N MET A 201 -24.38 18.03 14.59
CA MET A 201 -22.98 17.91 15.01
C MET A 201 -22.04 18.58 14.01
N ASN A 202 -22.20 18.31 12.72
CA ASN A 202 -21.34 18.83 11.66
C ASN A 202 -21.40 20.35 11.50
N ARG A 203 -22.55 21.00 11.74
CA ARG A 203 -22.74 22.46 11.67
C ARG A 203 -21.93 23.24 12.71
N ARG A 204 -21.39 22.58 13.73
CA ARG A 204 -20.46 23.17 14.69
C ARG A 204 -19.09 23.48 14.08
N VAL A 205 -18.75 22.88 12.94
CA VAL A 205 -17.45 23.01 12.26
C VAL A 205 -17.63 23.89 11.03
N GLU A 206 -17.15 25.14 11.09
CA GLU A 206 -17.41 26.18 10.10
C GLU A 206 -16.95 25.81 8.67
N MET A 207 -15.80 25.13 8.54
CA MET A 207 -15.27 24.76 7.23
C MET A 207 -16.18 23.79 6.46
N LEU A 208 -17.14 23.13 7.13
CA LEU A 208 -18.04 22.16 6.50
C LEU A 208 -19.22 22.80 5.78
N ASP A 209 -19.54 24.09 6.03
CA ASP A 209 -20.70 24.77 5.43
C ASP A 209 -20.69 24.79 3.91
N ARG A 210 -19.53 24.71 3.30
CA ARG A 210 -19.38 24.75 1.82
C ARG A 210 -19.61 23.41 1.15
N TYR A 211 -19.77 22.33 1.90
CA TYR A 211 -19.95 20.98 1.38
C TYR A 211 -21.41 20.53 1.52
N THR A 212 -21.86 19.74 0.55
CA THR A 212 -23.11 19.00 0.69
C THR A 212 -22.88 17.83 1.65
N MET A 213 -23.53 17.87 2.83
CA MET A 213 -23.47 16.78 3.79
C MET A 213 -24.43 15.68 3.36
N VAL A 214 -23.89 14.55 2.92
CA VAL A 214 -24.66 13.37 2.50
C VAL A 214 -24.66 12.33 3.60
N SER A 215 -25.70 11.50 3.62
CA SER A 215 -25.87 10.44 4.60
C SER A 215 -26.23 9.14 3.88
N ASN A 216 -25.47 8.08 4.11
CA ASN A 216 -25.71 6.79 3.47
C ASN A 216 -25.54 5.66 4.48
N SER A 217 -26.16 4.52 4.20
CA SER A 217 -26.29 3.46 5.18
C SER A 217 -25.02 2.66 5.48
N ASP A 218 -24.03 2.70 4.61
CA ASP A 218 -22.88 1.77 4.67
C ASP A 218 -23.33 0.31 4.89
N ALA A 219 -24.35 -0.08 4.09
CA ALA A 219 -25.06 -1.35 4.30
C ALA A 219 -24.20 -2.55 3.91
N HIS A 220 -23.94 -3.43 4.87
CA HIS A 220 -23.28 -4.73 4.69
C HIS A 220 -24.30 -5.90 4.61
N SER A 221 -25.58 -5.60 4.49
CA SER A 221 -26.65 -6.54 4.17
C SER A 221 -27.84 -5.79 3.61
N PRO A 222 -28.66 -6.39 2.72
CA PRO A 222 -29.78 -5.70 2.09
C PRO A 222 -30.83 -5.14 3.07
N ALA A 223 -31.03 -5.81 4.20
CA ALA A 223 -31.96 -5.38 5.26
C ALA A 223 -31.53 -4.06 5.95
N LYS A 224 -30.28 -3.67 5.86
CA LYS A 224 -29.72 -2.44 6.45
C LYS A 224 -29.77 -1.23 5.50
N LEU A 225 -30.21 -1.46 4.26
CA LEU A 225 -30.40 -0.40 3.26
C LEU A 225 -31.30 0.70 3.81
N GLY A 226 -30.96 1.95 3.55
CA GLY A 226 -31.76 3.12 3.88
C GLY A 226 -31.89 3.44 5.37
N ARG A 227 -31.06 2.86 6.25
CA ARG A 227 -31.03 3.33 7.65
C ARG A 227 -30.45 4.75 7.78
N GLU A 228 -29.68 5.17 6.79
CA GLU A 228 -29.37 6.55 6.43
C GLU A 228 -29.61 6.74 4.94
N SER A 229 -30.07 7.90 4.50
CA SER A 229 -30.33 8.16 3.09
C SER A 229 -30.50 9.66 2.82
N ASN A 230 -30.41 10.03 1.54
CA ASN A 230 -30.52 11.39 1.06
C ASN A 230 -31.91 11.65 0.46
N LEU A 231 -32.46 12.79 0.73
CA LEU A 231 -33.68 13.31 0.12
C LEU A 231 -33.28 14.15 -1.09
N ILE A 232 -33.63 13.70 -2.28
CA ILE A 232 -33.31 14.38 -3.54
C ILE A 232 -34.60 14.87 -4.21
N ASP A 233 -34.65 16.17 -4.50
CA ASP A 233 -35.74 16.82 -5.23
C ASP A 233 -35.23 17.32 -6.57
N ALA A 234 -34.86 16.39 -7.44
CA ALA A 234 -34.32 16.60 -8.77
C ALA A 234 -34.80 15.50 -9.70
N PRO A 235 -34.70 15.67 -11.04
CA PRO A 235 -34.94 14.59 -11.99
C PRO A 235 -34.12 13.36 -11.69
N LEU A 236 -34.68 12.19 -11.92
CA LEU A 236 -34.01 10.90 -11.73
C LEU A 236 -33.04 10.65 -12.87
N SER A 237 -31.79 11.11 -12.74
CA SER A 237 -30.68 10.92 -13.69
C SER A 237 -29.34 11.17 -12.99
N TYR A 238 -28.26 10.61 -13.53
CA TYR A 238 -26.92 10.84 -12.98
C TYR A 238 -26.48 12.32 -13.01
N PRO A 239 -26.67 13.07 -14.13
CA PRO A 239 -26.29 14.48 -14.15
C PRO A 239 -27.04 15.32 -13.11
N ALA A 240 -28.36 15.05 -12.90
CA ALA A 240 -29.13 15.76 -11.89
C ALA A 240 -28.71 15.40 -10.45
N LEU A 241 -28.38 14.11 -10.20
CA LEU A 241 -27.79 13.67 -8.93
C LEU A 241 -26.45 14.35 -8.69
N LYS A 242 -25.53 14.32 -9.69
CA LYS A 242 -24.23 14.99 -9.60
C LYS A 242 -24.40 16.46 -9.24
N LYS A 243 -25.27 17.19 -9.95
CA LYS A 243 -25.55 18.60 -9.66
C LYS A 243 -26.03 18.79 -8.23
N ALA A 244 -26.97 17.97 -7.75
CA ALA A 244 -27.49 18.05 -6.38
C ALA A 244 -26.37 17.83 -5.33
N LEU A 245 -25.46 16.90 -5.57
CA LEU A 245 -24.33 16.62 -4.67
C LEU A 245 -23.25 17.70 -4.73
N GLU A 246 -22.98 18.27 -5.90
CA GLU A 246 -21.93 19.29 -6.08
C GLU A 246 -22.34 20.69 -5.68
N THR A 247 -23.60 21.06 -5.87
CA THR A 247 -24.07 22.44 -5.68
C THR A 247 -25.12 22.59 -4.56
N GLY A 248 -25.65 21.48 -4.06
CA GLY A 248 -26.80 21.48 -3.13
C GLY A 248 -28.16 21.84 -3.78
N GLU A 249 -28.20 22.19 -5.09
CA GLU A 249 -29.44 22.46 -5.82
C GLU A 249 -30.17 21.15 -6.13
N GLY A 250 -31.37 20.97 -5.59
CA GLY A 250 -32.08 19.70 -5.66
C GLY A 250 -31.75 18.72 -4.54
N PHE A 251 -30.80 19.02 -3.66
CA PHE A 251 -30.58 18.30 -2.42
C PHE A 251 -31.57 18.84 -1.35
N ALA A 252 -32.49 18.01 -0.89
CA ALA A 252 -33.56 18.42 0.00
C ALA A 252 -33.29 18.18 1.50
N GLY A 253 -32.40 17.26 1.83
CA GLY A 253 -32.04 16.91 3.22
C GLY A 253 -31.62 15.48 3.38
N THR A 254 -31.55 14.99 4.63
CA THR A 254 -31.13 13.63 4.94
C THR A 254 -32.07 12.94 5.94
N LEU A 255 -32.08 11.62 5.89
CA LEU A 255 -32.54 10.73 6.96
C LEU A 255 -31.34 10.17 7.69
N GLU A 256 -31.27 10.37 8.99
CA GLU A 256 -30.12 10.07 9.82
C GLU A 256 -30.43 8.95 10.81
N PHE A 257 -29.45 8.16 11.08
CA PHE A 257 -29.40 7.28 12.24
C PHE A 257 -29.12 8.10 13.50
N PHE A 258 -29.39 7.56 14.67
CA PHE A 258 -29.04 8.24 15.93
C PHE A 258 -27.53 8.08 16.20
N PRO A 259 -26.72 9.14 16.20
CA PRO A 259 -25.26 9.03 16.39
C PRO A 259 -24.88 8.37 17.72
N GLU A 260 -25.73 8.48 18.73
CA GLU A 260 -25.50 7.86 20.04
C GLU A 260 -25.47 6.33 19.99
N GLU A 261 -26.10 5.69 19.01
CA GLU A 261 -25.98 4.24 18.81
C GLU A 261 -24.59 3.83 18.29
N GLY A 262 -23.83 4.78 17.72
CA GLY A 262 -22.48 4.57 17.24
C GLY A 262 -21.53 4.11 18.36
N LYS A 263 -20.82 3.02 18.14
CA LYS A 263 -19.91 2.39 19.12
C LYS A 263 -18.70 3.24 19.54
N TYR A 264 -18.53 4.41 18.96
CA TYR A 264 -17.46 5.37 19.27
C TYR A 264 -18.00 6.79 19.46
N HIS A 265 -19.28 6.94 19.80
CA HIS A 265 -19.89 8.27 19.94
C HIS A 265 -19.21 9.09 21.05
N LEU A 266 -19.15 8.55 22.27
CA LEU A 266 -18.45 9.16 23.40
C LEU A 266 -17.06 8.56 23.64
N ASP A 267 -16.27 9.23 24.46
CA ASP A 267 -14.99 8.73 24.94
C ASP A 267 -15.19 7.57 25.90
N GLY A 268 -14.21 6.69 26.01
CA GLY A 268 -14.34 5.64 27.00
C GLY A 268 -13.18 4.67 27.08
N HIS A 269 -13.32 3.75 28.05
CA HIS A 269 -12.42 2.62 28.22
C HIS A 269 -13.23 1.37 28.52
N ARG A 270 -13.51 0.57 27.51
CA ARG A 270 -14.39 -0.61 27.55
C ARG A 270 -14.03 -1.60 28.65
N ASN A 271 -12.73 -1.89 28.83
CA ASN A 271 -12.29 -2.86 29.83
C ASN A 271 -12.60 -2.44 31.28
N CYS A 272 -12.86 -1.16 31.52
CA CYS A 272 -13.23 -0.61 32.80
C CYS A 272 -14.71 -0.17 32.84
N HIS A 273 -15.48 -0.46 31.78
CA HIS A 273 -16.89 0.00 31.63
C HIS A 273 -17.04 1.49 31.85
N LEU A 274 -16.09 2.30 31.40
CA LEU A 274 -16.04 3.73 31.64
C LEU A 274 -16.43 4.45 30.34
N CYS A 275 -17.53 5.20 30.40
CA CYS A 275 -18.03 6.12 29.39
C CYS A 275 -17.86 7.55 29.87
N LEU A 276 -17.27 8.43 29.10
CA LEU A 276 -16.93 9.80 29.49
C LEU A 276 -17.35 10.81 28.44
N THR A 277 -17.74 12.00 28.87
CA THR A 277 -17.84 13.14 27.96
C THR A 277 -16.45 13.68 27.61
N PRO A 278 -16.32 14.47 26.53
CA PRO A 278 -15.03 15.10 26.17
C PRO A 278 -14.41 15.87 27.33
N GLN A 279 -15.21 16.66 28.05
CA GLN A 279 -14.77 17.47 29.18
C GLN A 279 -14.27 16.61 30.36
N GLN A 280 -14.93 15.49 30.62
CA GLN A 280 -14.46 14.53 31.64
C GLN A 280 -13.13 13.88 31.24
N THR A 281 -12.99 13.57 29.94
CA THR A 281 -11.73 13.00 29.43
C THR A 281 -10.58 13.99 29.58
N GLU A 282 -10.80 15.26 29.32
CA GLU A 282 -9.79 16.32 29.53
C GLU A 282 -9.44 16.48 31.01
N GLN A 283 -10.42 16.45 31.94
CA GLN A 283 -10.19 16.48 33.38
C GLN A 283 -9.28 15.33 33.85
N TYR A 284 -9.40 14.15 33.27
CA TYR A 284 -8.54 12.99 33.55
C TYR A 284 -7.24 12.95 32.72
N GLY A 285 -6.91 14.02 32.00
CA GLY A 285 -5.69 14.11 31.18
C GLY A 285 -5.62 13.03 30.10
N GLY A 286 -6.77 12.59 29.55
CA GLY A 286 -6.86 11.56 28.53
C GLY A 286 -6.56 10.13 29.01
N ARG A 287 -6.53 9.91 30.34
CA ARG A 287 -6.24 8.61 30.94
C ARG A 287 -7.40 8.09 31.78
N CYS A 288 -7.63 6.79 31.71
CA CYS A 288 -8.66 6.12 32.50
C CYS A 288 -8.36 6.24 34.00
N PRO A 289 -9.25 6.82 34.82
CA PRO A 289 -9.04 6.97 36.26
C PRO A 289 -8.99 5.62 36.99
N VAL A 290 -9.50 4.54 36.39
CA VAL A 290 -9.55 3.22 37.00
C VAL A 290 -8.22 2.46 36.79
N CYS A 291 -7.61 2.50 35.59
CA CYS A 291 -6.44 1.67 35.26
C CYS A 291 -5.25 2.45 34.70
N GLY A 292 -5.32 3.78 34.58
CA GLY A 292 -4.24 4.64 34.08
C GLY A 292 -3.95 4.55 32.58
N LYS A 293 -4.63 3.67 31.82
CA LYS A 293 -4.46 3.54 30.38
C LYS A 293 -5.10 4.71 29.65
N LYS A 294 -4.65 4.97 28.43
CA LYS A 294 -5.21 6.00 27.56
C LYS A 294 -6.69 5.71 27.25
N ILE A 295 -7.50 6.73 27.26
CA ILE A 295 -8.92 6.69 26.89
C ILE A 295 -9.02 6.68 25.37
N THR A 296 -9.95 5.90 24.81
CA THR A 296 -10.31 5.96 23.40
C THR A 296 -11.15 7.21 23.16
N VAL A 297 -10.64 8.12 22.34
CA VAL A 297 -11.31 9.37 21.96
C VAL A 297 -12.45 9.05 21.01
N GLY A 298 -13.64 9.51 21.36
CA GLY A 298 -14.86 9.34 20.56
C GLY A 298 -15.03 10.41 19.47
N VAL A 299 -16.11 10.23 18.70
CA VAL A 299 -16.44 11.13 17.59
C VAL A 299 -16.78 12.52 18.10
N LEU A 300 -17.61 12.62 19.17
CA LEU A 300 -18.00 13.91 19.73
C LEU A 300 -16.79 14.71 20.21
N HIS A 301 -15.85 14.09 20.89
CA HIS A 301 -14.64 14.76 21.37
C HIS A 301 -13.79 15.29 20.19
N ARG A 302 -13.60 14.46 19.15
CA ARG A 302 -12.84 14.89 17.99
C ARG A 302 -13.52 16.03 17.24
N LEU A 303 -14.83 16.01 17.14
CA LEU A 303 -15.63 17.08 16.55
C LEU A 303 -15.48 18.36 17.37
N GLU A 304 -15.55 18.30 18.71
CA GLU A 304 -15.35 19.45 19.58
C GLU A 304 -13.95 20.10 19.40
N GLN A 305 -12.92 19.32 19.18
CA GLN A 305 -11.58 19.84 18.87
C GLN A 305 -11.54 20.70 17.61
N LEU A 306 -12.42 20.44 16.65
CA LEU A 306 -12.50 21.17 15.37
C LEU A 306 -13.68 22.13 15.30
N ALA A 307 -14.55 22.17 16.31
CA ALA A 307 -15.73 23.02 16.35
C ALA A 307 -15.37 24.48 16.71
N GLN A 308 -15.96 25.42 16.01
CA GLN A 308 -15.91 26.88 16.30
C GLN A 308 -17.23 27.45 16.79
N ARG A 309 -18.31 26.66 16.76
CA ARG A 309 -19.68 27.12 17.01
C ARG A 309 -20.34 26.29 18.11
N PRO A 310 -21.32 26.85 18.83
CA PRO A 310 -22.05 26.12 19.85
C PRO A 310 -22.91 25.00 19.24
N GLU A 311 -23.37 24.09 20.11
CA GLU A 311 -24.09 22.88 19.69
C GLU A 311 -25.41 23.17 18.97
N GLU A 312 -26.10 24.24 19.33
CA GLU A 312 -27.40 24.62 18.77
C GLU A 312 -27.31 25.47 17.48
N TYR A 313 -26.13 25.71 16.95
CA TYR A 313 -25.94 26.57 15.79
C TYR A 313 -26.49 25.94 14.51
N VAL A 314 -27.35 26.69 13.82
CA VAL A 314 -27.86 26.30 12.50
C VAL A 314 -27.54 27.40 11.48
N PRO A 315 -26.66 27.13 10.48
CA PRO A 315 -26.36 28.12 9.46
C PRO A 315 -27.56 28.45 8.56
N ALA A 316 -27.57 29.66 8.01
CA ALA A 316 -28.60 30.07 7.05
C ALA A 316 -28.58 29.17 5.82
N GLY A 317 -29.74 28.64 5.43
CA GLY A 317 -29.84 27.71 4.29
C GLY A 317 -29.47 26.25 4.58
N ALA A 318 -29.22 25.89 5.84
CA ALA A 318 -28.98 24.50 6.24
C ALA A 318 -30.15 23.60 5.82
N LYS A 319 -29.81 22.49 5.21
CA LYS A 319 -30.80 21.49 4.81
C LYS A 319 -31.41 20.80 6.05
N PRO A 320 -32.71 20.46 6.02
CA PRO A 320 -33.35 19.70 7.09
C PRO A 320 -32.83 18.28 7.16
N PHE A 321 -33.00 17.67 8.32
CA PHE A 321 -32.75 16.25 8.52
C PHE A 321 -33.76 15.66 9.52
N GLU A 322 -33.93 14.33 9.43
CA GLU A 322 -34.85 13.59 10.33
C GLU A 322 -34.10 12.38 10.89
N HIS A 323 -34.17 12.19 12.22
CA HIS A 323 -33.70 10.95 12.82
C HIS A 323 -34.73 9.84 12.70
N LEU A 324 -34.34 8.68 12.15
CA LEU A 324 -35.19 7.51 12.05
C LEU A 324 -34.53 6.28 12.72
N MET A 325 -35.40 5.38 13.17
CA MET A 325 -35.06 4.05 13.63
C MET A 325 -35.70 3.06 12.65
N PRO A 326 -35.01 2.01 12.18
CA PRO A 326 -35.60 0.99 11.31
C PRO A 326 -36.91 0.42 11.88
N LEU A 327 -37.92 0.27 11.04
CA LEU A 327 -39.25 -0.19 11.48
C LEU A 327 -39.23 -1.53 12.25
N PRO A 328 -38.42 -2.54 11.92
CA PRO A 328 -38.27 -3.74 12.75
C PRO A 328 -37.80 -3.45 14.17
N GLU A 329 -36.95 -2.43 14.35
CA GLU A 329 -36.44 -2.00 15.65
C GLU A 329 -37.52 -1.20 16.43
N VAL A 330 -38.30 -0.38 15.74
CA VAL A 330 -39.49 0.30 16.34
C VAL A 330 -40.48 -0.74 16.83
N ILE A 331 -40.80 -1.77 16.03
CA ILE A 331 -41.69 -2.87 16.41
C ILE A 331 -41.15 -3.59 17.65
N ALA A 332 -39.87 -3.90 17.64
CA ALA A 332 -39.16 -4.59 18.73
C ALA A 332 -39.19 -3.78 20.02
N ALA A 333 -38.85 -2.48 19.95
CA ALA A 333 -38.87 -1.55 21.08
C ALA A 333 -40.28 -1.35 21.62
N SER A 334 -41.29 -1.33 20.76
CA SER A 334 -42.69 -1.15 21.18
C SER A 334 -43.29 -2.38 21.86
N LEU A 335 -42.86 -3.57 21.51
CA LEU A 335 -43.44 -4.84 21.99
C LEU A 335 -42.55 -5.59 23.00
N GLY A 336 -41.35 -5.11 23.27
CA GLY A 336 -40.39 -5.77 24.15
C GLY A 336 -39.89 -7.13 23.59
N VAL A 337 -39.74 -7.24 22.26
CA VAL A 337 -39.30 -8.46 21.57
C VAL A 337 -37.99 -8.20 20.81
N SER A 338 -37.36 -9.28 20.32
CA SER A 338 -36.17 -9.13 19.43
C SER A 338 -36.58 -8.65 18.05
N ALA A 339 -35.83 -7.68 17.50
CA ALA A 339 -36.03 -7.19 16.12
C ALA A 339 -35.83 -8.30 15.06
N ALA A 340 -34.94 -9.25 15.32
CA ALA A 340 -34.68 -10.42 14.47
C ALA A 340 -35.66 -11.58 14.76
N GLY A 341 -36.65 -11.38 15.62
CA GLY A 341 -37.61 -12.44 16.00
C GLY A 341 -38.76 -12.59 15.01
N ASN A 342 -39.27 -13.79 14.79
CA ASN A 342 -40.39 -14.12 13.90
C ASN A 342 -41.64 -13.25 14.12
N ARG A 343 -41.85 -12.76 15.35
CA ARG A 343 -43.01 -11.90 15.66
C ARG A 343 -42.83 -10.49 15.06
N ALA A 344 -41.63 -9.94 15.17
CA ALA A 344 -41.32 -8.64 14.59
C ALA A 344 -41.37 -8.71 13.06
N GLU A 345 -40.80 -9.74 12.48
CA GLU A 345 -40.80 -9.98 11.02
C GLU A 345 -42.23 -10.12 10.44
N ARG A 346 -43.07 -10.91 11.06
CA ARG A 346 -44.49 -11.04 10.61
C ARG A 346 -45.25 -9.73 10.66
N LEU A 347 -45.03 -8.93 11.68
CA LEU A 347 -45.65 -7.62 11.82
C LEU A 347 -45.09 -6.65 10.79
N TYR A 348 -43.77 -6.68 10.57
CA TYR A 348 -43.12 -5.87 9.55
C TYR A 348 -43.71 -6.14 8.17
N ILE A 349 -43.77 -7.38 7.73
CA ILE A 349 -44.35 -7.75 6.43
C ILE A 349 -45.84 -7.37 6.35
N LYS A 350 -46.61 -7.56 7.45
CA LYS A 350 -48.00 -7.12 7.51
C LYS A 350 -48.16 -5.62 7.31
N LEU A 351 -47.33 -4.81 7.99
CA LEU A 351 -47.36 -3.36 7.86
C LEU A 351 -47.01 -2.91 6.44
N LEU A 352 -45.97 -3.49 5.85
CA LEU A 352 -45.59 -3.19 4.47
C LEU A 352 -46.71 -3.50 3.49
N SER A 353 -47.39 -4.65 3.64
CA SER A 353 -48.45 -5.06 2.73
C SER A 353 -49.71 -4.20 2.83
N GLN A 354 -49.94 -3.53 3.96
CA GLN A 354 -51.12 -2.72 4.20
C GLN A 354 -50.92 -1.21 4.06
N LEU A 355 -49.70 -0.75 4.36
CA LEU A 355 -49.44 0.68 4.51
C LEU A 355 -48.35 1.20 3.55
N GLY A 356 -47.69 0.32 2.78
CA GLY A 356 -46.60 0.68 1.87
C GLY A 356 -45.19 0.58 2.48
N PRO A 357 -44.19 1.23 1.89
CA PRO A 357 -42.80 1.07 2.26
C PRO A 357 -42.47 1.66 3.65
N GLU A 358 -41.37 1.14 4.27
CA GLU A 358 -40.94 1.49 5.62
C GLU A 358 -40.79 2.99 5.86
N ALA A 359 -40.12 3.71 4.96
CA ALA A 359 -39.91 5.17 5.09
C ALA A 359 -41.25 5.93 5.11
N GLN A 360 -42.23 5.53 4.27
CA GLN A 360 -43.57 6.11 4.27
C GLN A 360 -44.31 5.83 5.59
N ILE A 361 -44.19 4.58 6.10
CA ILE A 361 -44.83 4.21 7.39
C ILE A 361 -44.24 5.03 8.52
N LEU A 362 -42.94 5.16 8.59
CA LEU A 362 -42.25 5.87 9.66
C LEU A 362 -42.50 7.39 9.63
N ARG A 363 -42.59 7.99 8.43
CA ARG A 363 -42.59 9.43 8.25
C ARG A 363 -44.01 10.01 8.01
N GLU A 364 -44.81 9.39 7.17
CA GLU A 364 -45.98 10.03 6.55
C GLU A 364 -47.32 9.38 6.93
N THR A 365 -47.36 8.07 7.04
CA THR A 365 -48.61 7.33 7.27
C THR A 365 -49.33 7.84 8.53
N PRO A 366 -50.65 8.16 8.45
CA PRO A 366 -51.43 8.56 9.60
C PRO A 366 -51.36 7.56 10.76
N LEU A 367 -51.17 8.02 11.97
CA LEU A 367 -51.02 7.13 13.14
C LEU A 367 -52.24 6.24 13.36
N SER A 368 -53.45 6.71 13.01
CA SER A 368 -54.67 5.91 13.03
C SER A 368 -54.63 4.68 12.13
N ASP A 369 -53.94 4.80 10.97
CA ASP A 369 -53.81 3.68 10.03
C ASP A 369 -52.76 2.70 10.53
N VAL A 370 -51.65 3.24 11.10
CA VAL A 370 -50.65 2.42 11.79
C VAL A 370 -51.26 1.64 12.95
N GLU A 371 -52.12 2.31 13.77
CA GLU A 371 -52.82 1.67 14.88
C GLU A 371 -53.71 0.52 14.41
N ARG A 372 -54.47 0.75 13.35
CA ARG A 372 -55.36 -0.25 12.77
C ARG A 372 -54.58 -1.49 12.23
N ALA A 373 -53.43 -1.28 11.66
CA ALA A 373 -52.62 -2.35 11.05
C ALA A 373 -51.70 -3.05 12.05
N GLY A 374 -51.05 -2.27 12.93
CA GLY A 374 -50.01 -2.73 13.84
C GLY A 374 -50.31 -2.72 15.33
N GLY A 375 -51.41 -2.01 15.71
CA GLY A 375 -51.82 -1.85 17.11
C GLY A 375 -51.33 -0.54 17.73
N SER A 376 -52.00 -0.15 18.84
CA SER A 376 -51.78 1.16 19.51
C SER A 376 -50.34 1.38 19.96
N ARG A 377 -49.63 0.35 20.40
CA ARG A 377 -48.24 0.46 20.86
C ARG A 377 -47.26 0.79 19.76
N ILE A 378 -47.37 0.18 18.58
CA ILE A 378 -46.52 0.50 17.44
C ILE A 378 -46.83 1.91 16.95
N ALA A 379 -48.11 2.32 16.90
CA ALA A 379 -48.51 3.69 16.60
C ALA A 379 -47.93 4.70 17.59
N GLU A 380 -47.96 4.41 18.89
CA GLU A 380 -47.32 5.22 19.93
C GLU A 380 -45.79 5.28 19.79
N GLY A 381 -45.14 4.16 19.49
CA GLY A 381 -43.70 4.12 19.21
C GLY A 381 -43.31 5.02 18.04
N ILE A 382 -44.06 4.97 16.90
CA ILE A 382 -43.84 5.85 15.75
C ILE A 382 -44.14 7.30 16.13
N ARG A 383 -45.18 7.56 16.91
CA ARG A 383 -45.52 8.93 17.38
C ARG A 383 -44.36 9.52 18.22
N ARG A 384 -43.78 8.73 19.13
CA ARG A 384 -42.60 9.16 19.92
C ARG A 384 -41.40 9.41 19.04
N LEU A 385 -41.12 8.53 18.09
CA LEU A 385 -40.03 8.68 17.15
C LEU A 385 -40.17 9.97 16.33
N ARG A 386 -41.33 10.20 15.71
CA ARG A 386 -41.60 11.41 14.92
C ARG A 386 -41.53 12.70 15.76
N ALA A 387 -41.79 12.62 17.08
CA ALA A 387 -41.68 13.73 18.01
C ALA A 387 -40.28 13.89 18.63
N GLY A 388 -39.29 13.06 18.24
CA GLY A 388 -37.95 13.05 18.82
C GLY A 388 -37.89 12.61 20.28
N ARG A 389 -38.99 12.01 20.80
CA ARG A 389 -39.07 11.56 22.20
C ARG A 389 -38.51 10.18 22.38
N VAL A 390 -37.18 10.09 22.39
CA VAL A 390 -36.44 8.84 22.53
C VAL A 390 -35.51 8.87 23.75
N ILE A 391 -35.23 7.70 24.32
CA ILE A 391 -34.30 7.54 25.43
C ILE A 391 -32.99 7.11 24.84
N LYS A 392 -31.93 7.90 25.03
CA LYS A 392 -30.63 7.71 24.45
C LYS A 392 -29.63 7.16 25.47
N SER A 393 -28.88 6.12 25.10
CA SER A 393 -27.72 5.60 25.82
C SER A 393 -26.56 5.51 24.85
N ALA A 394 -25.57 6.38 24.99
CA ALA A 394 -24.49 6.53 24.03
C ALA A 394 -23.50 5.39 24.07
N GLY A 395 -23.00 4.99 22.90
CA GLY A 395 -21.93 4.02 22.75
C GLY A 395 -20.54 4.63 22.95
N PHE A 396 -19.57 3.78 23.31
CA PHE A 396 -18.19 4.18 23.59
C PHE A 396 -17.22 3.01 23.41
N ASP A 397 -16.00 3.28 23.02
CA ASP A 397 -14.87 2.34 22.94
C ASP A 397 -15.22 0.94 22.36
N GLY A 398 -16.03 0.91 21.31
CA GLY A 398 -16.46 -0.33 20.64
C GLY A 398 -17.69 -1.00 21.23
N GLU A 399 -18.36 -0.41 22.23
CA GLU A 399 -19.69 -0.78 22.71
C GLU A 399 -20.75 0.06 22.00
N TYR A 400 -21.77 -0.62 21.43
CA TYR A 400 -22.88 0.08 20.79
C TYR A 400 -23.76 0.78 21.81
N GLY A 401 -24.21 1.96 21.48
CA GLY A 401 -25.27 2.62 22.22
C GLY A 401 -26.64 1.98 21.96
N LYS A 402 -27.65 2.53 22.55
CA LYS A 402 -29.04 2.04 22.45
C LYS A 402 -30.02 3.17 22.45
N ILE A 403 -30.95 3.15 21.51
CA ILE A 403 -32.13 4.01 21.52
C ILE A 403 -33.35 3.19 21.99
N SER A 404 -34.13 3.75 22.88
CA SER A 404 -35.35 3.11 23.41
C SER A 404 -36.52 4.05 23.28
N LEU A 405 -37.68 3.53 22.88
CA LEU A 405 -38.94 4.31 22.74
C LEU A 405 -39.78 4.29 23.98
N PHE A 406 -39.54 3.30 24.86
CA PHE A 406 -40.31 3.10 26.10
C PHE A 406 -39.37 2.76 27.25
N THR A 407 -39.73 3.14 28.45
CA THR A 407 -39.01 2.72 29.65
C THR A 407 -39.28 1.23 29.96
N PRO A 408 -38.43 0.56 30.75
CA PRO A 408 -38.68 -0.85 31.19
C PRO A 408 -40.00 -1.00 31.96
N GLU A 409 -40.43 0.01 32.70
CA GLU A 409 -41.71 0.04 33.44
C GLU A 409 -42.89 0.12 32.48
N GLU A 410 -42.84 1.00 31.47
CA GLU A 410 -43.89 1.09 30.43
C GLU A 410 -44.04 -0.24 29.66
N LEU A 411 -42.96 -0.98 29.43
CA LEU A 411 -43.01 -2.28 28.77
C LEU A 411 -43.59 -3.37 29.66
N LYS A 412 -43.35 -3.34 30.97
CA LYS A 412 -43.89 -4.32 31.95
C LYS A 412 -45.37 -4.15 32.21
N ASN A 413 -45.89 -2.90 32.22
CA ASN A 413 -47.30 -2.59 32.48
C ASN A 413 -48.24 -2.95 31.31
N ALA A 414 -47.87 -3.91 30.50
CA ALA A 414 -48.58 -4.31 29.26
C ALA A 414 -49.92 -5.04 29.46
N GLY A 415 -50.44 -5.16 30.66
CA GLY A 415 -51.71 -5.79 30.96
C GLY A 415 -52.83 -4.88 31.47
N GLY A 416 -52.62 -3.58 31.61
CA GLY A 416 -53.60 -2.67 32.18
C GLY A 416 -53.65 -1.31 31.50
N GLN A 417 -54.86 -0.77 31.37
CA GLN A 417 -55.24 0.51 30.73
C GLN A 417 -54.19 1.60 30.83
N LEU A 418 -53.87 2.22 29.65
CA LEU A 418 -53.15 3.47 29.57
C LEU A 418 -53.91 4.58 30.30
N SER A 419 -53.42 5.00 31.44
CA SER A 419 -53.90 6.22 32.10
C SER A 419 -53.25 7.44 31.43
N PHE A 420 -54.03 8.21 30.73
CA PHE A 420 -53.67 9.52 30.20
C PHE A 420 -53.65 10.52 31.36
N LEU A 421 -52.58 10.75 32.02
CA LEU A 421 -52.31 11.96 32.83
C LEU A 421 -50.88 11.92 33.43
N GLY A 422 -50.10 12.93 33.06
CA GLY A 422 -48.85 13.21 33.77
C GLY A 422 -47.71 13.61 32.88
N GLU A 423 -47.48 14.89 32.72
CA GLU A 423 -46.16 15.41 32.32
C GLU A 423 -45.17 14.95 33.41
N ILE A 424 -44.26 14.03 33.02
CA ILE A 424 -43.13 13.71 33.86
C ILE A 424 -41.94 14.42 33.26
N ALA A 425 -41.40 15.37 34.01
CA ALA A 425 -40.14 16.01 33.77
C ALA A 425 -39.05 14.92 33.68
N VAL A 426 -38.31 14.92 32.60
CA VAL A 426 -37.13 14.05 32.41
C VAL A 426 -36.07 14.56 33.36
N ALA A 427 -35.82 13.84 34.45
CA ALA A 427 -34.65 14.05 35.29
C ALA A 427 -33.43 13.47 34.52
N GLU A 428 -32.51 14.32 34.15
CA GLU A 428 -31.19 13.92 33.72
C GLU A 428 -30.52 13.16 34.87
N ALA A 429 -30.14 11.94 34.63
CA ALA A 429 -29.34 11.17 35.58
C ALA A 429 -27.91 11.70 35.55
N GLU A 430 -27.51 12.49 36.53
CA GLU A 430 -26.12 12.88 36.74
C GLU A 430 -25.28 11.63 37.07
N PRO A 431 -24.10 11.51 36.41
CA PRO A 431 -23.14 10.47 36.79
C PRO A 431 -22.49 10.79 38.12
N ALA A 432 -22.36 9.78 38.97
CA ALA A 432 -21.78 9.89 40.31
C ALA A 432 -20.35 10.46 40.28
N ALA A 433 -20.17 11.58 40.96
CA ALA A 433 -18.87 12.21 41.14
C ALA A 433 -18.01 11.45 42.15
N LEU A 434 -16.84 11.05 41.72
CA LEU A 434 -15.73 10.62 42.57
C LEU A 434 -14.72 11.76 42.68
N SER A 435 -14.41 12.15 43.90
CA SER A 435 -13.51 13.26 44.23
C SER A 435 -12.02 12.91 43.91
N PRO A 436 -11.21 13.88 43.46
CA PRO A 436 -9.82 13.62 43.13
C PRO A 436 -8.88 13.90 44.31
N GLU A 437 -8.03 12.98 44.63
CA GLU A 437 -6.79 13.24 45.39
C GLU A 437 -5.56 12.65 44.67
N ASN A 438 -4.58 13.56 44.51
CA ASN A 438 -3.17 13.33 44.19
C ASN A 438 -2.74 12.95 42.76
N ALA A 439 -2.32 13.96 42.03
CA ALA A 439 -1.43 13.79 40.86
C ALA A 439 -0.22 14.75 40.94
N ALA A 440 0.99 14.20 40.89
CA ALA A 440 2.24 14.95 40.74
C ALA A 440 2.54 15.25 39.26
N PRO A 441 3.27 16.33 38.96
CA PRO A 441 3.36 16.82 37.57
C PRO A 441 4.39 16.05 36.73
N ALA A 442 4.03 15.72 35.51
CA ALA A 442 4.91 15.11 34.50
C ALA A 442 5.52 16.16 33.58
N ALA A 443 6.80 15.98 33.32
CA ALA A 443 7.64 16.86 32.51
C ALA A 443 7.27 16.86 31.03
N GLN A 444 7.33 18.04 30.45
CA GLN A 444 7.17 18.28 29.02
C GLN A 444 8.38 17.74 28.25
N THR A 445 8.14 16.98 27.21
CA THR A 445 9.14 16.63 26.19
C THR A 445 8.76 17.27 24.88
N GLU A 446 9.65 18.11 24.41
CA GLU A 446 9.54 18.87 23.16
C GLU A 446 9.53 17.95 21.94
N ALA A 447 8.75 18.31 20.92
CA ALA A 447 8.67 17.66 19.64
C ALA A 447 9.90 18.00 18.77
N ALA A 448 10.53 16.99 18.19
CA ALA A 448 11.65 17.15 17.28
C ALA A 448 11.17 17.48 15.85
N PRO A 449 11.87 18.37 15.14
CA PRO A 449 11.45 18.78 13.79
C PRO A 449 11.82 17.79 12.71
N GLY A 450 11.04 17.79 11.63
CA GLY A 450 11.19 16.97 10.42
C GLY A 450 12.55 17.13 9.73
N LYS A 451 13.07 16.00 9.27
CA LYS A 451 14.39 15.91 8.64
C LYS A 451 14.32 16.31 7.16
N THR A 452 15.02 17.40 6.81
CA THR A 452 15.57 17.61 5.48
C THR A 452 17.04 17.18 5.49
N ASP A 453 17.52 16.53 4.44
CA ASP A 453 18.83 15.85 4.33
C ASP A 453 20.07 16.79 4.31
N SER A 454 19.91 18.07 4.54
CA SER A 454 20.95 19.11 4.43
C SER A 454 21.80 19.35 5.69
N GLY A 455 21.67 18.51 6.73
CA GLY A 455 22.33 18.73 8.03
C GLY A 455 23.24 17.61 8.56
N ARG A 456 23.44 16.51 7.83
CA ARG A 456 24.22 15.38 8.34
C ARG A 456 25.72 15.66 8.25
N ARG A 457 26.41 15.75 9.40
CA ARG A 457 27.87 15.86 9.45
C ARG A 457 28.52 14.48 9.42
N ALA A 458 29.61 14.36 8.64
CA ALA A 458 30.44 13.16 8.64
C ALA A 458 31.09 12.96 10.01
N ASN A 459 31.15 11.71 10.50
CA ASN A 459 31.93 11.38 11.69
C ASN A 459 33.44 11.36 11.38
N ALA A 460 34.28 11.20 12.43
CA ALA A 460 35.72 11.24 12.28
C ALA A 460 36.28 10.23 11.26
N ALA A 461 35.77 8.99 11.26
CA ALA A 461 36.23 7.94 10.34
C ALA A 461 35.76 8.19 8.90
N GLN A 462 34.51 8.61 8.70
CA GLN A 462 33.98 9.01 7.39
C GLN A 462 34.76 10.20 6.83
N TRP A 463 35.08 11.14 7.72
CA TRP A 463 35.88 12.31 7.36
C TRP A 463 37.30 11.91 6.96
N ALA A 464 37.97 11.05 7.73
CA ALA A 464 39.30 10.52 7.40
C ALA A 464 39.31 9.81 6.03
N ALA A 465 38.27 9.01 5.75
CA ALA A 465 38.13 8.35 4.46
C ALA A 465 37.91 9.34 3.30
N ALA A 466 37.07 10.36 3.51
CA ALA A 466 36.80 11.38 2.49
C ALA A 466 38.03 12.26 2.22
N GLU A 467 38.89 12.51 3.18
CA GLU A 467 40.06 13.38 3.10
C GLU A 467 41.40 12.63 2.82
N SER A 468 41.37 11.28 2.79
CA SER A 468 42.56 10.48 2.56
C SER A 468 43.35 10.93 1.33
N LYS A 469 44.67 11.12 1.49
CA LYS A 469 45.62 11.51 0.46
C LYS A 469 46.38 10.31 -0.11
N ALA A 470 46.18 9.12 0.48
CA ALA A 470 46.84 7.91 0.03
C ALA A 470 46.54 7.64 -1.46
N ARG A 471 47.45 6.94 -2.12
CA ARG A 471 47.31 6.53 -3.50
C ARG A 471 46.24 5.45 -3.61
N VAL A 472 46.20 4.54 -2.67
CA VAL A 472 45.17 3.49 -2.52
C VAL A 472 44.56 3.63 -1.14
N THR A 473 43.23 3.80 -1.09
CA THR A 473 42.49 3.82 0.16
C THR A 473 41.46 2.69 0.14
N ALA A 474 41.54 1.78 1.10
CA ALA A 474 40.59 0.69 1.28
C ALA A 474 39.70 0.97 2.50
N VAL A 475 38.41 1.17 2.28
CA VAL A 475 37.44 1.45 3.37
C VAL A 475 36.60 0.20 3.64
N ILE A 476 36.82 -0.40 4.82
CA ILE A 476 36.01 -1.51 5.29
C ILE A 476 34.83 -0.92 6.09
N ALA A 477 33.63 -1.14 5.62
CA ALA A 477 32.47 -0.44 6.09
C ALA A 477 31.28 -1.38 6.20
N GLY A 478 30.89 -1.74 7.41
CA GLY A 478 29.73 -2.59 7.67
C GLY A 478 28.40 -1.96 7.21
N PRO A 479 27.28 -2.68 7.31
CA PRO A 479 26.00 -2.17 6.88
C PRO A 479 25.55 -0.97 7.74
N GLY A 480 24.93 0.03 7.10
CA GLY A 480 24.45 1.22 7.79
C GLY A 480 25.50 2.24 8.22
N THR A 481 26.79 2.01 7.92
CA THR A 481 27.89 2.94 8.30
C THR A 481 28.05 4.15 7.35
N GLY A 482 27.21 4.25 6.32
CA GLY A 482 27.21 5.37 5.40
C GLY A 482 28.24 5.23 4.27
N LYS A 483 28.41 4.03 3.69
CA LYS A 483 29.31 3.80 2.52
C LYS A 483 29.12 4.82 1.41
N THR A 484 27.91 4.86 0.83
CA THR A 484 27.59 5.75 -0.30
C THR A 484 27.72 7.22 0.07
N PHE A 485 27.36 7.59 1.32
CA PHE A 485 27.57 8.95 1.84
C PHE A 485 29.06 9.31 1.86
N THR A 486 29.91 8.44 2.39
CA THR A 486 31.37 8.68 2.47
C THR A 486 31.98 8.81 1.08
N LEU A 487 31.55 7.96 0.13
CA LEU A 487 32.04 8.00 -1.25
C LEU A 487 31.62 9.28 -1.97
N THR A 488 30.35 9.67 -1.88
CA THR A 488 29.84 10.93 -2.50
C THR A 488 30.45 12.16 -1.86
N GLU A 489 30.67 12.15 -0.53
CA GLU A 489 31.38 13.22 0.19
C GLU A 489 32.82 13.38 -0.32
N ARG A 490 33.55 12.26 -0.49
CA ARG A 490 34.90 12.27 -1.05
C ARG A 490 34.94 12.90 -2.44
N ILE A 491 34.03 12.48 -3.33
CA ILE A 491 33.96 13.01 -4.70
C ILE A 491 33.68 14.50 -4.68
N ALA A 492 32.69 14.96 -3.89
CA ALA A 492 32.38 16.36 -3.77
C ALA A 492 33.60 17.18 -3.34
N ARG A 493 34.34 16.71 -2.33
CA ARG A 493 35.57 17.37 -1.85
C ARG A 493 36.71 17.39 -2.85
N LEU A 494 36.85 16.34 -3.65
CA LEU A 494 37.85 16.32 -4.72
C LEU A 494 37.58 17.46 -5.73
N VAL A 495 36.30 17.63 -6.11
CA VAL A 495 35.92 18.73 -7.02
C VAL A 495 36.08 20.09 -6.35
N GLU A 496 35.73 20.24 -5.06
CA GLU A 496 35.98 21.47 -4.28
C GLU A 496 37.48 21.84 -4.21
N LYS A 497 38.35 20.83 -4.18
CA LYS A 497 39.82 21.01 -4.20
C LYS A 497 40.41 21.22 -5.61
N GLY A 498 39.53 21.32 -6.62
CA GLY A 498 39.93 21.65 -8.00
C GLY A 498 40.24 20.45 -8.90
N VAL A 499 39.91 19.23 -8.47
CA VAL A 499 39.99 18.07 -9.37
C VAL A 499 38.89 18.19 -10.44
N LYS A 500 39.26 17.96 -11.69
CA LYS A 500 38.30 18.06 -12.80
C LYS A 500 37.32 16.91 -12.76
N PRO A 501 36.00 17.17 -12.88
CA PRO A 501 35.00 16.12 -12.90
C PRO A 501 35.26 15.00 -13.92
N GLU A 502 35.80 15.32 -15.06
CA GLU A 502 36.11 14.40 -16.14
C GLU A 502 37.23 13.37 -15.80
N GLU A 503 38.04 13.66 -14.74
CA GLU A 503 39.11 12.78 -14.25
C GLU A 503 38.60 11.77 -13.22
N ILE A 504 37.33 11.93 -12.76
CA ILE A 504 36.73 11.11 -11.72
C ILE A 504 35.83 10.03 -12.31
N CYS A 505 36.04 8.80 -11.84
CA CYS A 505 35.18 7.66 -12.14
C CYS A 505 34.66 7.07 -10.84
N ALA A 506 33.38 6.80 -10.76
CA ALA A 506 32.71 6.08 -9.66
C ALA A 506 31.97 4.86 -10.22
N VAL A 507 32.38 3.68 -9.77
CA VAL A 507 31.83 2.41 -10.19
C VAL A 507 31.02 1.82 -9.05
N THR A 508 29.83 1.32 -9.38
CA THR A 508 28.96 0.61 -8.45
C THR A 508 28.45 -0.68 -9.08
N PHE A 509 27.77 -1.52 -8.28
CA PHE A 509 27.37 -2.84 -8.73
C PHE A 509 26.03 -2.87 -9.46
N THR A 510 25.12 -1.96 -9.14
CA THR A 510 23.75 -1.92 -9.68
C THR A 510 23.46 -0.59 -10.38
N VAL A 511 22.59 -0.64 -11.39
CA VAL A 511 22.13 0.56 -12.12
C VAL A 511 21.46 1.54 -11.17
N ARG A 512 20.64 1.04 -10.25
CA ARG A 512 19.97 1.85 -9.22
C ARG A 512 20.94 2.59 -8.31
N ALA A 513 21.99 1.90 -7.82
CA ALA A 513 23.00 2.55 -6.98
C ALA A 513 23.76 3.64 -7.74
N ALA A 514 23.99 3.43 -9.06
CA ALA A 514 24.59 4.45 -9.92
C ALA A 514 23.70 5.68 -10.07
N GLU A 515 22.38 5.50 -10.24
CA GLU A 515 21.41 6.61 -10.30
C GLU A 515 21.33 7.39 -9.01
N GLU A 516 21.16 6.69 -7.89
CA GLU A 516 21.14 7.33 -6.56
C GLU A 516 22.41 8.13 -6.31
N MET A 517 23.55 7.60 -6.73
CA MET A 517 24.85 8.29 -6.62
C MET A 517 24.89 9.54 -7.53
N ARG A 518 24.40 9.44 -8.79
CA ARG A 518 24.29 10.60 -9.71
C ARG A 518 23.39 11.70 -9.14
N GLU A 519 22.22 11.34 -8.59
CA GLU A 519 21.30 12.31 -7.98
C GLU A 519 21.94 13.03 -6.80
N ARG A 520 22.59 12.29 -5.90
CA ARG A 520 23.29 12.87 -4.75
C ARG A 520 24.44 13.81 -5.19
N LEU A 521 25.18 13.41 -6.21
CA LEU A 521 26.25 14.23 -6.77
C LEU A 521 25.69 15.49 -7.48
N ARG A 522 24.62 15.38 -8.27
CA ARG A 522 23.93 16.51 -8.92
C ARG A 522 23.45 17.56 -7.91
N ALA A 523 22.96 17.11 -6.76
CA ALA A 523 22.50 18.01 -5.69
C ALA A 523 23.66 18.80 -5.03
N ARG A 524 24.92 18.36 -5.15
CA ARG A 524 26.03 18.89 -4.37
C ARG A 524 27.23 19.41 -5.20
N VAL A 525 27.43 18.85 -6.38
CA VAL A 525 28.61 19.12 -7.23
C VAL A 525 28.21 19.85 -8.50
N LYS A 526 28.82 21.00 -8.75
CA LYS A 526 28.66 21.70 -10.04
C LYS A 526 29.29 20.87 -11.16
N ARG A 527 28.57 20.71 -12.29
CA ARG A 527 29.00 19.89 -13.44
C ARG A 527 29.16 18.38 -13.08
N ALA A 528 28.30 17.85 -12.17
CA ALA A 528 28.29 16.44 -11.81
C ALA A 528 28.05 15.52 -13.01
N ASP A 529 27.41 16.01 -14.07
CA ASP A 529 27.20 15.36 -15.37
C ASP A 529 28.48 14.96 -16.08
N LYS A 530 29.63 15.58 -15.73
CA LYS A 530 30.94 15.25 -16.28
C LYS A 530 31.68 14.14 -15.53
N ILE A 531 31.19 13.76 -14.36
CA ILE A 531 31.74 12.61 -13.60
C ILE A 531 31.25 11.32 -14.25
N THR A 532 32.18 10.40 -14.51
CA THR A 532 31.78 9.06 -14.98
C THR A 532 31.21 8.26 -13.82
N VAL A 533 29.90 8.03 -13.79
CA VAL A 533 29.22 7.20 -12.78
C VAL A 533 28.47 6.10 -13.48
N GLY A 534 28.68 4.83 -13.10
CA GLY A 534 28.00 3.70 -13.73
C GLY A 534 28.34 2.37 -13.10
N THR A 535 27.76 1.30 -13.68
CA THR A 535 28.18 -0.08 -13.38
C THR A 535 29.42 -0.44 -14.20
N PHE A 536 30.14 -1.51 -13.84
CA PHE A 536 31.25 -2.00 -14.68
C PHE A 536 30.83 -2.19 -16.12
N HIS A 537 29.69 -2.83 -16.37
CA HIS A 537 29.18 -3.11 -17.71
C HIS A 537 28.79 -1.84 -18.47
N SER A 538 28.12 -0.88 -17.84
CA SER A 538 27.71 0.36 -18.51
C SER A 538 28.92 1.21 -18.91
N ILE A 539 29.95 1.27 -18.06
CA ILE A 539 31.19 2.01 -18.37
C ILE A 539 31.95 1.27 -19.51
N CYS A 540 32.09 -0.05 -19.45
CA CYS A 540 32.72 -0.84 -20.53
C CYS A 540 31.99 -0.66 -21.85
N TYR A 541 30.66 -0.73 -21.85
CA TYR A 541 29.84 -0.52 -23.05
C TYR A 541 30.02 0.91 -23.63
N GLY A 542 30.04 1.91 -22.74
CA GLY A 542 30.34 3.29 -23.15
C GLY A 542 31.72 3.45 -23.80
N LEU A 543 32.74 2.70 -23.34
CA LEU A 543 34.09 2.69 -23.91
C LEU A 543 34.18 1.95 -25.25
N LEU A 544 33.29 0.97 -25.46
CA LEU A 544 33.23 0.13 -26.67
C LEU A 544 32.15 0.61 -27.67
N ARG A 545 31.54 1.78 -27.41
CA ARG A 545 30.43 2.30 -28.22
C ARG A 545 30.82 2.48 -29.69
N GLY A 546 30.01 1.86 -30.54
CA GLY A 546 30.22 1.86 -32.00
C GLY A 546 31.10 0.73 -32.55
N GLU A 547 31.71 -0.09 -31.70
CA GLU A 547 32.52 -1.23 -32.07
C GLU A 547 31.84 -2.57 -31.82
N VAL A 548 30.94 -2.60 -30.81
CA VAL A 548 30.25 -3.81 -30.37
C VAL A 548 28.76 -3.54 -30.17
N SER A 549 27.92 -4.44 -30.68
CA SER A 549 26.49 -4.47 -30.38
C SER A 549 26.24 -5.38 -29.19
N LEU A 550 25.44 -4.92 -28.20
CA LEU A 550 25.05 -5.78 -27.07
C LEU A 550 24.03 -6.82 -27.54
N ALA A 551 24.30 -8.08 -27.29
CA ALA A 551 23.43 -9.18 -27.64
C ALA A 551 22.12 -9.14 -26.85
N GLU A 552 20.99 -9.00 -27.53
CA GLU A 552 19.69 -9.12 -26.90
C GLU A 552 19.46 -10.53 -26.34
N ARG A 553 18.67 -10.64 -25.28
CA ARG A 553 18.37 -11.92 -24.63
C ARG A 553 17.74 -12.93 -25.58
N SER A 554 16.90 -12.47 -26.50
CA SER A 554 16.28 -13.26 -27.57
C SER A 554 17.30 -13.91 -28.47
N LEU A 555 18.33 -13.17 -28.92
CA LEU A 555 19.41 -13.67 -29.72
C LEU A 555 20.25 -14.70 -28.94
N GLN A 556 20.58 -14.39 -27.69
CA GLN A 556 21.35 -15.32 -26.85
C GLN A 556 20.60 -16.65 -26.65
N LEU A 557 19.30 -16.63 -26.36
CA LEU A 557 18.47 -17.83 -26.19
C LEU A 557 18.34 -18.62 -27.50
N LYS A 558 18.19 -17.94 -28.64
CA LYS A 558 18.14 -18.56 -29.96
C LYS A 558 19.44 -19.30 -30.27
N LEU A 559 20.59 -18.62 -30.14
CA LEU A 559 21.90 -19.22 -30.40
C LEU A 559 22.19 -20.39 -29.45
N ALA A 560 21.79 -20.25 -28.17
CA ALA A 560 21.91 -21.33 -27.18
C ALA A 560 21.06 -22.54 -27.59
N ALA A 561 19.82 -22.34 -28.01
CA ALA A 561 18.93 -23.44 -28.44
C ALA A 561 19.46 -24.13 -29.69
N GLU A 562 19.99 -23.39 -30.66
CA GLU A 562 20.63 -23.96 -31.87
C GLU A 562 21.84 -24.82 -31.52
N VAL A 563 22.73 -24.32 -30.65
CA VAL A 563 23.93 -25.06 -30.21
C VAL A 563 23.55 -26.31 -29.42
N ILE A 564 22.57 -26.19 -28.49
CA ILE A 564 22.06 -27.33 -27.71
C ILE A 564 21.53 -28.43 -28.64
N ALA A 565 20.79 -28.07 -29.69
CA ALA A 565 20.24 -29.02 -30.65
C ALA A 565 21.33 -29.68 -31.48
N GLU A 566 22.31 -28.91 -31.98
CA GLU A 566 23.40 -29.40 -32.84
C GLU A 566 24.36 -30.35 -32.10
N TYR A 567 24.69 -29.98 -30.84
CA TYR A 567 25.61 -30.76 -30.01
C TYR A 567 24.91 -31.81 -29.12
N GLY A 568 23.57 -31.95 -29.23
CA GLY A 568 22.81 -32.95 -28.47
C GLY A 568 22.86 -32.78 -26.96
N LEU A 569 22.99 -31.53 -26.47
CA LEU A 569 23.12 -31.23 -25.05
C LEU A 569 21.80 -31.41 -24.33
N LYS A 570 21.82 -32.05 -23.13
CA LYS A 570 20.63 -32.30 -22.32
C LYS A 570 20.41 -31.20 -21.26
N CYS A 571 20.29 -29.96 -21.69
CA CYS A 571 20.03 -28.82 -20.77
C CYS A 571 19.09 -27.80 -21.41
N ALA A 572 18.42 -27.00 -20.58
CA ALA A 572 17.62 -25.88 -21.06
C ALA A 572 18.51 -24.70 -21.49
N PRO A 573 18.12 -23.92 -22.52
CA PRO A 573 18.93 -22.77 -23.00
C PRO A 573 19.38 -21.81 -21.89
N ARG A 574 18.54 -21.52 -20.92
CA ARG A 574 18.90 -20.65 -19.78
C ARG A 574 20.01 -21.24 -18.93
N ARG A 575 19.98 -22.54 -18.67
CA ARG A 575 21.06 -23.25 -17.94
C ARG A 575 22.35 -23.21 -18.70
N PHE A 576 22.31 -23.51 -20.03
CA PHE A 576 23.46 -23.43 -20.89
C PHE A 576 24.12 -22.04 -20.89
N LEU A 577 23.32 -20.97 -20.95
CA LEU A 577 23.86 -19.61 -20.84
C LEU A 577 24.51 -19.33 -19.47
N GLY A 578 24.01 -19.94 -18.42
CA GLY A 578 24.66 -19.92 -17.11
C GLY A 578 26.06 -20.58 -17.13
N ASP A 579 26.17 -21.73 -17.79
CA ASP A 579 27.45 -22.46 -17.95
C ASP A 579 28.43 -21.66 -18.83
N VAL A 580 27.93 -20.98 -19.88
CA VAL A 580 28.72 -20.04 -20.71
C VAL A 580 29.28 -18.89 -19.87
N SER A 581 28.45 -18.28 -19.06
CA SER A 581 28.84 -17.17 -18.16
C SER A 581 29.89 -17.65 -17.14
N ALA A 582 29.69 -18.82 -16.53
CA ALA A 582 30.66 -19.41 -15.60
C ALA A 582 32.02 -19.63 -16.30
N TYR A 583 32.01 -20.16 -17.49
CA TYR A 583 33.23 -20.33 -18.30
C TYR A 583 33.93 -19.00 -18.59
N LYS A 584 33.19 -18.01 -19.08
CA LYS A 584 33.75 -16.68 -19.40
C LYS A 584 34.32 -15.98 -18.16
N ASN A 585 33.82 -16.28 -16.98
CA ASN A 585 34.31 -15.77 -15.69
C ASN A 585 35.35 -16.66 -15.01
N GLY A 586 35.86 -17.70 -15.72
CA GLY A 586 36.98 -18.54 -15.24
C GLY A 586 36.61 -19.59 -14.20
N LYS A 587 35.33 -19.92 -14.02
CA LYS A 587 34.81 -20.92 -13.06
C LYS A 587 34.26 -22.20 -13.71
N GLY A 588 34.11 -22.24 -15.02
CA GLY A 588 33.55 -23.37 -15.74
C GLY A 588 34.59 -24.06 -16.64
N GLU A 589 34.35 -25.32 -16.99
CA GLU A 589 35.13 -26.01 -18.01
C GLU A 589 34.61 -25.61 -19.40
N THR A 590 35.52 -25.50 -20.37
CA THR A 590 35.12 -25.28 -21.75
C THR A 590 34.52 -26.57 -22.34
N SER A 591 33.49 -26.40 -23.17
CA SER A 591 32.98 -27.47 -24.02
C SER A 591 32.91 -26.99 -25.48
N GLU A 592 32.86 -27.95 -26.42
CA GLU A 592 32.73 -27.61 -27.84
C GLU A 592 31.48 -26.73 -28.09
N GLY A 593 30.36 -27.00 -27.40
CA GLY A 593 29.16 -26.20 -27.49
C GLY A 593 29.33 -24.76 -26.96
N ILE A 594 30.05 -24.56 -25.86
CA ILE A 594 30.36 -23.22 -25.33
C ILE A 594 31.24 -22.44 -26.30
N ALA A 595 32.27 -23.09 -26.87
CA ALA A 595 33.16 -22.48 -27.86
C ALA A 595 32.40 -22.08 -29.13
N GLU A 596 31.48 -22.94 -29.58
CA GLU A 596 30.64 -22.67 -30.74
C GLU A 596 29.66 -21.54 -30.51
N TYR A 597 29.01 -21.49 -29.33
CA TYR A 597 28.14 -20.35 -28.95
C TYR A 597 28.93 -19.04 -29.01
N CYS A 598 30.10 -18.99 -28.39
CA CYS A 598 30.94 -17.79 -28.41
C CYS A 598 31.36 -17.39 -29.86
N ARG A 599 31.62 -18.38 -30.73
CA ARG A 599 31.94 -18.13 -32.14
C ARG A 599 30.73 -17.52 -32.88
N ARG A 600 29.53 -18.08 -32.73
CA ARG A 600 28.29 -17.58 -33.36
C ARG A 600 27.92 -16.18 -32.85
N LEU A 601 28.06 -15.92 -31.57
CA LEU A 601 27.80 -14.60 -31.00
C LEU A 601 28.71 -13.54 -31.61
N ARG A 602 30.03 -13.83 -31.75
CA ARG A 602 31.00 -12.95 -32.44
C ARG A 602 30.70 -12.81 -33.92
N ALA A 603 30.33 -13.88 -34.60
CA ALA A 603 29.95 -13.83 -36.02
C ALA A 603 28.73 -12.96 -36.30
N ALA A 604 27.83 -12.86 -35.33
CA ALA A 604 26.68 -11.93 -35.34
C ALA A 604 27.07 -10.46 -35.02
N GLY A 605 28.36 -10.16 -34.79
CA GLY A 605 28.82 -8.82 -34.40
C GLY A 605 28.34 -8.40 -33.01
N ALA A 606 27.90 -9.36 -32.18
CA ALA A 606 27.33 -9.13 -30.88
C ALA A 606 28.23 -9.64 -29.74
N ALA A 607 28.12 -9.00 -28.58
CA ALA A 607 28.78 -9.36 -27.33
C ALA A 607 27.77 -9.46 -26.20
N ASP A 608 27.91 -10.44 -25.32
CA ASP A 608 27.16 -10.47 -24.09
C ASP A 608 27.85 -9.66 -22.95
N PHE A 609 27.25 -9.62 -21.78
CA PHE A 609 27.79 -8.84 -20.67
C PHE A 609 29.18 -9.26 -20.22
N ASP A 610 29.48 -10.57 -20.25
CA ASP A 610 30.79 -11.09 -19.86
C ASP A 610 31.86 -10.73 -20.89
N ASP A 611 31.49 -10.66 -22.19
CA ASP A 611 32.39 -10.21 -23.24
C ASP A 611 32.76 -8.73 -23.13
N LEU A 612 31.85 -7.86 -22.66
CA LEU A 612 32.12 -6.42 -22.51
C LEU A 612 33.34 -6.16 -21.61
N ILE A 613 33.43 -6.88 -20.48
CA ILE A 613 34.55 -6.72 -19.55
C ILE A 613 35.84 -7.23 -20.18
N ALA A 614 35.79 -8.36 -20.86
CA ALA A 614 36.96 -8.94 -21.53
C ALA A 614 37.48 -8.01 -22.64
N LEU A 615 36.61 -7.49 -23.48
CA LEU A 615 36.95 -6.55 -24.57
C LEU A 615 37.49 -5.22 -24.05
N ALA A 616 36.93 -4.73 -22.92
CA ALA A 616 37.46 -3.52 -22.30
C ALA A 616 38.87 -3.72 -21.71
N LEU A 617 39.16 -4.90 -21.16
CA LEU A 617 40.53 -5.27 -20.73
C LEU A 617 41.53 -5.30 -21.89
N GLU A 618 41.15 -5.80 -23.06
CA GLU A 618 42.01 -5.81 -24.26
C GLU A 618 42.39 -4.41 -24.73
N LYS A 619 41.49 -3.41 -24.51
CA LYS A 619 41.67 -2.02 -24.93
C LYS A 619 42.58 -1.17 -24.05
N LYS A 620 43.50 -1.64 -23.34
CA LYS A 620 44.56 -1.05 -22.47
C LYS A 620 44.71 0.51 -22.39
N ASN A 621 43.78 1.31 -22.94
CA ASN A 621 43.99 2.73 -23.25
C ASN A 621 43.21 3.70 -22.30
N LYS A 622 42.47 3.22 -21.33
CA LYS A 622 41.68 4.12 -20.43
C LYS A 622 42.20 4.00 -19.00
N THR A 623 42.63 5.14 -18.46
CA THR A 623 42.95 5.31 -17.04
C THR A 623 42.18 6.49 -16.51
N PHE A 624 41.83 6.46 -15.21
CA PHE A 624 41.18 7.56 -14.49
C PHE A 624 42.14 8.13 -13.45
N GLY A 625 42.15 9.46 -13.31
CA GLY A 625 42.95 10.11 -12.28
C GLY A 625 42.48 9.73 -10.87
N TRP A 626 41.15 9.54 -10.71
CA TRP A 626 40.51 9.21 -9.45
C TRP A 626 39.44 8.14 -9.69
N LEU A 627 39.72 6.92 -9.29
CA LEU A 627 38.81 5.79 -9.41
C LEU A 627 38.21 5.43 -8.06
N HIS A 628 36.88 5.40 -7.98
CA HIS A 628 36.10 5.02 -6.79
C HIS A 628 35.29 3.75 -7.10
N VAL A 629 35.35 2.74 -6.23
CA VAL A 629 34.62 1.50 -6.40
C VAL A 629 33.79 1.24 -5.16
N ASP A 630 32.45 1.23 -5.31
CA ASP A 630 31.50 0.83 -4.27
C ASP A 630 31.25 -0.68 -4.32
N GLU A 631 30.79 -1.26 -3.21
CA GLU A 631 30.53 -2.70 -3.02
C GLU A 631 31.70 -3.57 -3.50
N PHE A 632 32.93 -3.20 -3.16
CA PHE A 632 34.16 -3.82 -3.66
C PHE A 632 34.25 -5.31 -3.37
N GLN A 633 33.59 -5.83 -2.34
CA GLN A 633 33.53 -7.26 -2.01
C GLN A 633 32.87 -8.14 -3.07
N ASP A 634 32.09 -7.55 -4.00
CA ASP A 634 31.37 -8.30 -5.04
C ASP A 634 32.14 -8.38 -6.38
N VAL A 635 33.31 -7.78 -6.45
CA VAL A 635 34.15 -7.70 -7.65
C VAL A 635 34.66 -9.10 -8.03
N ASN A 636 34.48 -9.52 -9.27
CA ASN A 636 35.06 -10.75 -9.79
C ASN A 636 36.52 -10.55 -10.27
N ALA A 637 37.20 -11.66 -10.60
CA ALA A 637 38.61 -11.61 -10.98
C ALA A 637 38.91 -10.66 -12.15
N LYS A 638 38.07 -10.68 -13.21
CA LYS A 638 38.25 -9.82 -14.39
C LYS A 638 37.91 -8.35 -14.08
N GLN A 639 36.89 -8.12 -13.28
CA GLN A 639 36.57 -6.76 -12.80
C GLN A 639 37.68 -6.20 -11.92
N TYR A 640 38.29 -7.05 -11.08
CA TYR A 640 39.47 -6.65 -10.31
C TYR A 640 40.65 -6.25 -11.24
N GLU A 641 40.94 -7.03 -12.26
CA GLU A 641 41.98 -6.67 -13.28
C GLU A 641 41.64 -5.35 -13.97
N LEU A 642 40.35 -5.12 -14.27
CA LEU A 642 39.88 -3.90 -14.90
C LEU A 642 40.04 -2.70 -13.94
N VAL A 643 39.72 -2.84 -12.63
CA VAL A 643 39.96 -1.81 -11.62
C VAL A 643 41.43 -1.45 -11.56
N MET A 644 42.33 -2.44 -11.53
CA MET A 644 43.78 -2.20 -11.49
C MET A 644 44.29 -1.53 -12.77
N GLN A 645 43.74 -1.91 -13.92
CA GLN A 645 44.07 -1.28 -15.22
C GLN A 645 43.59 0.15 -15.28
N TRP A 646 42.33 0.45 -14.85
CA TRP A 646 41.75 1.79 -14.86
C TRP A 646 42.41 2.73 -13.84
N ALA A 647 42.84 2.22 -12.70
CA ALA A 647 43.63 2.98 -11.73
C ALA A 647 45.06 3.27 -12.25
N GLY A 648 45.64 2.37 -13.05
CA GLY A 648 46.97 2.54 -13.59
C GLY A 648 48.04 2.74 -12.53
N GLU A 649 49.28 3.14 -12.98
CA GLU A 649 50.39 3.35 -12.05
C GLU A 649 50.33 4.69 -11.29
N ARG A 650 49.68 5.70 -11.85
CA ARG A 650 49.64 7.06 -11.30
C ARG A 650 48.28 7.49 -10.72
N GLY A 651 47.18 6.79 -11.05
CA GLY A 651 45.86 7.10 -10.56
C GLY A 651 45.68 6.81 -9.08
N LYS A 652 44.69 7.44 -8.50
CA LYS A 652 44.28 7.21 -7.11
C LYS A 652 43.07 6.30 -7.07
N LEU A 653 43.19 5.23 -6.28
CA LEU A 653 42.12 4.21 -6.11
C LEU A 653 41.50 4.34 -4.72
N PHE A 654 40.19 4.44 -4.68
CA PHE A 654 39.40 4.39 -3.46
C PHE A 654 38.39 3.26 -3.57
N VAL A 655 38.46 2.27 -2.72
CA VAL A 655 37.53 1.16 -2.65
C VAL A 655 36.79 1.17 -1.32
N ILE A 656 35.49 0.90 -1.37
CA ILE A 656 34.65 0.79 -0.16
C ILE A 656 33.73 -0.41 -0.28
N GLY A 657 33.52 -1.12 0.84
CA GLY A 657 32.67 -2.30 0.85
C GLY A 657 32.59 -2.98 2.20
N ASP A 658 31.81 -4.05 2.24
CA ASP A 658 31.58 -4.89 3.42
C ASP A 658 31.93 -6.35 3.07
N PRO A 659 33.07 -6.89 3.52
CA PRO A 659 33.42 -8.29 3.25
C PRO A 659 32.38 -9.30 3.72
N ASP A 660 31.62 -8.99 4.78
CA ASP A 660 30.58 -9.85 5.33
C ASP A 660 29.28 -9.89 4.47
N GLN A 661 29.17 -9.03 3.46
CA GLN A 661 28.06 -9.02 2.50
C GLN A 661 28.44 -9.61 1.13
N SER A 662 29.54 -10.33 1.00
CA SER A 662 29.91 -11.02 -0.23
C SER A 662 29.05 -12.28 -0.40
N ILE A 663 28.05 -12.22 -1.30
CA ILE A 663 27.04 -13.26 -1.53
C ILE A 663 26.87 -13.62 -3.03
N TYR A 664 27.83 -13.23 -3.86
CA TYR A 664 27.78 -13.46 -5.32
C TYR A 664 28.91 -14.36 -5.82
N SER A 665 29.34 -15.34 -4.99
CA SER A 665 30.35 -16.31 -5.41
C SER A 665 29.94 -17.10 -6.64
N PHE A 666 28.64 -17.37 -6.81
CA PHE A 666 28.06 -18.01 -7.99
C PHE A 666 28.18 -17.16 -9.28
N ARG A 667 28.34 -15.82 -9.16
CA ARG A 667 28.65 -14.90 -10.26
C ARG A 667 30.14 -14.63 -10.43
N GLY A 668 31.01 -15.40 -9.76
CA GLY A 668 32.45 -15.26 -9.87
C GLY A 668 33.11 -14.30 -8.90
N ALA A 669 32.34 -13.70 -7.96
CA ALA A 669 32.93 -12.85 -6.92
C ALA A 669 34.04 -13.61 -6.18
N VAL A 670 35.18 -12.91 -5.94
CA VAL A 670 36.33 -13.42 -5.20
C VAL A 670 36.16 -12.93 -3.77
N GLY A 671 35.78 -13.81 -2.84
CA GLY A 671 35.44 -13.44 -1.46
C GLY A 671 36.55 -12.75 -0.66
N ASP A 672 37.77 -12.69 -1.20
CA ASP A 672 38.95 -12.09 -0.59
C ASP A 672 39.49 -10.86 -1.34
N CYS A 673 38.66 -10.17 -2.15
CA CYS A 673 39.10 -9.00 -2.94
C CYS A 673 39.87 -7.96 -2.13
N PHE A 674 39.48 -7.69 -0.87
CA PHE A 674 40.20 -6.77 0.00
C PHE A 674 41.58 -7.31 0.36
N GLN A 675 41.71 -8.60 0.70
CA GLN A 675 43.00 -9.21 0.98
C GLN A 675 43.92 -9.19 -0.23
N ARG A 676 43.38 -9.53 -1.39
CA ARG A 676 44.10 -9.46 -2.67
C ARG A 676 44.62 -8.05 -2.91
N LEU A 677 43.75 -7.03 -2.75
CA LEU A 677 44.15 -5.64 -2.89
C LEU A 677 45.29 -5.24 -1.95
N LEU A 678 45.24 -5.65 -0.70
CA LEU A 678 46.27 -5.36 0.29
C LEU A 678 47.58 -6.09 0.02
N CYS A 679 47.54 -7.30 -0.59
CA CYS A 679 48.71 -7.99 -1.07
C CYS A 679 49.33 -7.27 -2.28
N ASP A 680 48.52 -6.88 -3.26
CA ASP A 680 48.97 -6.22 -4.48
C ASP A 680 49.39 -4.77 -4.25
N ARG A 681 48.87 -4.14 -3.18
CA ARG A 681 49.12 -2.76 -2.76
C ARG A 681 49.39 -2.67 -1.25
N PRO A 682 50.59 -3.06 -0.78
CA PRO A 682 50.91 -3.02 0.64
C PRO A 682 50.93 -1.60 1.25
N ASP A 683 51.03 -0.60 0.38
CA ASP A 683 50.98 0.83 0.71
C ASP A 683 49.54 1.39 0.87
N ALA A 684 48.54 0.54 0.75
CA ALA A 684 47.14 0.97 0.87
C ALA A 684 46.80 1.41 2.30
N GLU A 685 46.18 2.58 2.43
CA GLU A 685 45.59 3.06 3.70
C GLU A 685 44.28 2.33 3.96
N VAL A 686 44.19 1.65 5.09
CA VAL A 686 42.98 0.93 5.51
C VAL A 686 42.23 1.74 6.54
N ILE A 687 40.97 2.09 6.25
CA ILE A 687 40.09 2.82 7.15
C ILE A 687 38.84 1.97 7.45
N ARG A 688 38.45 1.91 8.74
CA ARG A 688 37.26 1.15 9.18
C ARG A 688 36.18 2.10 9.63
N LEU A 689 34.96 1.95 9.07
CA LEU A 689 33.76 2.63 9.53
C LEU A 689 33.03 1.75 10.53
N THR A 690 32.93 2.20 11.77
CA THR A 690 32.41 1.40 12.89
C THR A 690 31.04 1.84 13.39
N GLU A 691 30.61 3.07 13.12
CA GLU A 691 29.31 3.59 13.59
C GLU A 691 28.20 3.26 12.59
N SER A 692 27.20 2.47 13.01
CA SER A 692 26.03 2.15 12.20
C SER A 692 24.84 3.05 12.57
N TYR A 693 24.33 3.77 11.58
CA TYR A 693 23.21 4.71 11.70
C TYR A 693 21.86 4.10 11.28
N ARG A 694 21.87 2.86 10.81
CA ARG A 694 20.70 2.18 10.25
C ARG A 694 19.89 1.45 11.31
N PHE A 695 20.53 0.71 12.20
CA PHE A 695 19.94 -0.32 13.03
C PHE A 695 19.69 0.11 14.47
N THR A 696 18.65 -0.48 15.09
CA THR A 696 18.55 -0.54 16.53
C THR A 696 19.62 -1.49 17.11
N PRO A 697 20.02 -1.32 18.37
CA PRO A 697 20.98 -2.23 19.03
C PRO A 697 20.56 -3.70 18.95
N GLN A 698 19.25 -3.99 19.01
CA GLN A 698 18.70 -5.34 18.96
C GLN A 698 18.92 -6.00 17.60
N VAL A 699 18.62 -5.30 16.50
CA VAL A 699 18.84 -5.81 15.14
C VAL A 699 20.33 -5.99 14.86
N LEU A 700 21.16 -5.00 15.23
CA LEU A 700 22.60 -5.08 15.02
C LEU A 700 23.24 -6.21 15.84
N GLY A 701 22.85 -6.39 17.11
CA GLY A 701 23.34 -7.47 17.96
C GLY A 701 23.01 -8.85 17.37
N CYS A 702 21.80 -9.04 16.89
CA CYS A 702 21.38 -10.26 16.18
C CYS A 702 22.23 -10.51 14.93
N ALA A 703 22.45 -9.49 14.10
CA ALA A 703 23.25 -9.59 12.88
C ALA A 703 24.71 -9.96 13.19
N LEU A 704 25.34 -9.31 14.17
CA LEU A 704 26.72 -9.59 14.54
C LEU A 704 26.89 -11.00 15.12
N GLN A 705 25.92 -11.48 15.90
CA GLN A 705 25.92 -12.84 16.41
C GLN A 705 25.77 -13.87 15.29
N ALA A 706 24.88 -13.65 14.34
CA ALA A 706 24.67 -14.51 13.18
C ALA A 706 25.93 -14.67 12.33
N ILE A 707 26.69 -13.60 12.08
CA ILE A 707 27.90 -13.66 11.25
C ILE A 707 29.16 -14.07 12.04
N GLY A 708 29.06 -14.09 13.37
CA GLY A 708 30.19 -14.37 14.27
C GLY A 708 30.87 -15.70 14.01
N ALA A 709 30.12 -16.74 13.67
CA ALA A 709 30.64 -18.08 13.37
C ALA A 709 31.55 -18.13 12.13
N ASN A 710 31.49 -17.15 11.22
CA ASN A 710 32.44 -17.03 10.11
C ASN A 710 33.83 -16.49 10.54
N GLY A 711 34.05 -16.20 11.83
CA GLY A 711 35.32 -15.65 12.37
C GLY A 711 35.51 -14.16 12.06
N GLY A 712 36.57 -13.57 12.57
CA GLY A 712 36.93 -12.16 12.38
C GLY A 712 36.35 -11.20 13.41
N GLU A 713 37.12 -10.15 13.76
CA GLU A 713 36.70 -9.09 14.66
C GLU A 713 35.82 -8.06 13.94
N ARG A 714 34.65 -7.72 14.53
CA ARG A 714 33.70 -6.72 14.01
C ARG A 714 33.37 -5.71 15.11
N ALA A 715 33.78 -4.48 14.89
CA ALA A 715 33.57 -3.39 15.85
C ALA A 715 32.48 -2.43 15.39
N LEU A 716 31.27 -2.95 15.13
CA LEU A 716 30.12 -2.10 14.76
C LEU A 716 29.36 -1.66 16.02
N VAL A 717 29.10 -0.37 16.11
CA VAL A 717 28.37 0.27 17.22
C VAL A 717 27.10 0.93 16.69
N PRO A 718 25.91 0.65 17.25
CA PRO A 718 24.68 1.28 16.84
C PRO A 718 24.58 2.72 17.38
N VAL A 719 24.17 3.65 16.53
CA VAL A 719 23.91 5.05 16.93
C VAL A 719 22.44 5.28 17.29
N LYS A 720 21.54 4.46 16.75
CA LYS A 720 20.11 4.53 17.09
C LYS A 720 19.84 4.13 18.54
N ALA A 721 18.76 4.69 19.10
CA ALA A 721 18.23 4.26 20.40
C ALA A 721 17.74 2.80 20.36
N PRO A 722 17.68 2.10 21.52
CA PRO A 722 17.07 0.78 21.62
C PRO A 722 15.66 0.75 21.06
N GLY A 723 15.36 -0.34 20.31
CA GLY A 723 14.08 -0.60 19.66
C GLY A 723 13.41 -1.88 20.15
N ALA A 724 12.52 -2.43 19.34
CA ALA A 724 11.85 -3.69 19.61
C ALA A 724 12.85 -4.87 19.65
N ALA A 725 12.57 -5.88 20.49
CA ALA A 725 13.32 -7.13 20.46
C ALA A 725 13.12 -7.84 19.13
N VAL A 726 14.16 -8.50 18.62
CA VAL A 726 14.06 -9.40 17.47
C VAL A 726 13.16 -10.58 17.87
N ARG A 727 12.15 -10.89 17.03
CA ARG A 727 11.16 -11.96 17.30
C ARG A 727 11.47 -13.17 16.44
N LEU A 728 11.34 -14.38 17.03
CA LEU A 728 11.37 -15.64 16.32
C LEU A 728 10.02 -16.34 16.50
N ALA A 729 9.23 -16.42 15.43
CA ALA A 729 7.92 -17.05 15.42
C ALA A 729 7.99 -18.46 14.86
N GLU A 730 7.59 -19.45 15.66
CA GLU A 730 7.53 -20.84 15.26
C GLU A 730 6.11 -21.21 14.80
N CYS A 731 5.99 -21.59 13.54
CA CYS A 731 4.72 -21.91 12.86
C CYS A 731 4.63 -23.41 12.56
N PRO A 732 3.45 -24.04 12.67
CA PRO A 732 3.29 -25.48 12.42
C PRO A 732 3.42 -25.88 10.94
N SER A 733 3.27 -24.96 10.00
CA SER A 733 3.40 -25.22 8.55
C SER A 733 3.67 -23.93 7.78
N GLY A 734 4.13 -24.04 6.53
CA GLY A 734 4.35 -22.89 5.65
C GLY A 734 3.08 -22.07 5.39
N MET A 735 1.90 -22.72 5.34
CA MET A 735 0.62 -22.02 5.24
C MET A 735 0.32 -21.23 6.53
N SER A 736 0.56 -21.82 7.71
CA SER A 736 0.41 -21.12 9.00
C SER A 736 1.37 -19.95 9.13
N GLU A 737 2.58 -20.10 8.59
CA GLU A 737 3.58 -19.05 8.50
C GLU A 737 3.08 -17.87 7.66
N GLY A 738 2.54 -18.13 6.46
CA GLY A 738 1.96 -17.10 5.59
C GLY A 738 0.78 -16.38 6.25
N ILE A 739 -0.10 -17.12 6.93
CA ILE A 739 -1.23 -16.55 7.68
C ILE A 739 -0.75 -15.69 8.86
N PHE A 740 0.28 -16.15 9.58
CA PHE A 740 0.89 -15.38 10.69
C PHE A 740 1.44 -14.05 10.17
N VAL A 741 2.24 -14.09 9.09
CA VAL A 741 2.83 -12.90 8.47
C VAL A 741 1.74 -11.92 8.04
N ALA A 742 0.69 -12.38 7.36
CA ALA A 742 -0.39 -11.52 6.90
C ALA A 742 -1.15 -10.85 8.07
N LYS A 743 -1.46 -11.61 9.13
CA LYS A 743 -2.12 -11.07 10.34
C LYS A 743 -1.23 -10.09 11.09
N GLU A 744 0.07 -10.37 11.16
CA GLU A 744 1.01 -9.51 11.85
C GLU A 744 1.20 -8.19 11.08
N ILE A 745 1.29 -8.24 9.76
CA ILE A 745 1.32 -7.04 8.91
C ILE A 745 0.02 -6.24 9.09
N ALA A 746 -1.14 -6.91 9.06
CA ALA A 746 -2.41 -6.24 9.35
C ALA A 746 -2.41 -5.54 10.71
N ARG A 747 -1.85 -6.18 11.75
CA ARG A 747 -1.69 -5.59 13.08
C ARG A 747 -0.76 -4.37 13.07
N MET A 748 0.38 -4.46 12.39
CA MET A 748 1.40 -3.38 12.33
C MET A 748 0.89 -2.14 11.60
N VAL A 749 0.00 -2.29 10.64
CA VAL A 749 -0.66 -1.15 9.99
C VAL A 749 -1.90 -0.65 10.78
N GLY A 750 -2.19 -1.23 11.95
CA GLY A 750 -3.28 -0.83 12.83
C GLY A 750 -4.66 -1.34 12.40
N GLY A 751 -4.72 -2.55 11.85
CA GLY A 751 -5.94 -3.19 11.35
C GLY A 751 -6.25 -2.85 9.90
N LEU A 752 -7.03 -3.70 9.24
CA LEU A 752 -7.49 -3.56 7.85
C LEU A 752 -8.98 -3.19 7.75
N ASP A 753 -9.66 -3.12 8.87
CA ASP A 753 -11.07 -2.79 8.99
C ASP A 753 -11.33 -1.80 10.14
N MET A 754 -12.53 -1.22 10.17
CA MET A 754 -12.97 -0.30 11.22
C MET A 754 -13.13 -0.97 12.60
N PHE A 755 -13.06 -2.29 12.67
CA PHE A 755 -13.20 -3.09 13.90
C PHE A 755 -11.86 -3.42 14.55
N GLY A 756 -10.72 -3.04 13.92
CA GLY A 756 -9.39 -3.27 14.42
C GLY A 756 -9.13 -2.55 15.74
N ARG A 757 -8.62 -3.28 16.76
CA ARG A 757 -8.24 -2.68 18.04
C ARG A 757 -6.94 -1.90 17.87
N GLY A 758 -7.01 -0.57 17.95
CA GLY A 758 -5.83 0.28 18.01
C GLY A 758 -5.03 -0.02 19.30
N ARG A 759 -3.79 -0.50 19.16
CA ARG A 759 -2.79 -0.50 20.23
C ARG A 759 -1.88 0.71 20.03
N GLU A 760 -1.31 1.21 21.12
CA GLU A 760 -0.35 2.34 21.15
C GLU A 760 1.01 2.01 20.49
N GLU A 761 1.07 1.08 19.56
CA GLU A 761 2.30 0.70 18.87
C GLU A 761 2.54 1.66 17.68
N LYS A 762 3.81 1.90 17.38
CA LYS A 762 4.22 2.64 16.18
C LYS A 762 3.58 2.00 14.96
N LEU A 763 2.69 2.72 14.29
CA LEU A 763 2.06 2.23 13.07
C LEU A 763 3.01 2.32 11.89
N HIS A 764 2.96 1.30 11.04
CA HIS A 764 3.71 1.24 9.79
C HIS A 764 2.78 1.33 8.59
N THR A 765 3.32 1.76 7.45
CA THR A 765 2.65 1.64 6.15
C THR A 765 3.10 0.36 5.46
N PHE A 766 2.33 -0.10 4.48
CA PHE A 766 2.70 -1.29 3.72
C PHE A 766 4.07 -1.16 3.04
N GLY A 767 4.43 0.03 2.54
CA GLY A 767 5.73 0.29 1.90
C GLY A 767 6.93 0.28 2.86
N GLU A 768 6.70 0.36 4.17
CA GLU A 768 7.74 0.25 5.21
C GLU A 768 8.03 -1.20 5.60
N ILE A 769 7.28 -2.17 5.05
CA ILE A 769 7.36 -3.59 5.42
C ILE A 769 7.88 -4.41 4.24
N ALA A 770 8.86 -5.27 4.50
CA ALA A 770 9.34 -6.26 3.55
C ALA A 770 9.21 -7.69 4.10
N VAL A 771 8.92 -8.64 3.21
CA VAL A 771 8.98 -10.07 3.48
C VAL A 771 10.08 -10.66 2.63
N LEU A 772 11.07 -11.24 3.28
CA LEU A 772 12.24 -11.83 2.66
C LEU A 772 12.25 -13.35 2.86
N ALA A 773 12.61 -14.09 1.82
CA ALA A 773 12.79 -15.54 1.92
C ALA A 773 13.96 -16.00 1.05
N ARG A 774 14.44 -17.22 1.30
CA ARG A 774 15.55 -17.80 0.51
C ARG A 774 15.14 -18.10 -0.93
N THR A 775 13.88 -18.43 -1.19
CA THR A 775 13.37 -18.82 -2.50
C THR A 775 12.03 -18.16 -2.84
N HIS A 776 11.77 -17.95 -4.14
CA HIS A 776 10.48 -17.46 -4.64
C HIS A 776 9.30 -18.37 -4.30
N ARG A 777 9.53 -19.70 -4.21
CA ARG A 777 8.48 -20.67 -3.85
C ARG A 777 7.86 -20.35 -2.47
N MET A 778 8.66 -19.91 -1.52
CA MET A 778 8.18 -19.53 -0.20
C MET A 778 7.43 -18.22 -0.23
N LEU A 779 7.94 -17.25 -0.97
CA LEU A 779 7.30 -15.95 -1.14
C LEU A 779 5.88 -16.08 -1.72
N ARG A 780 5.66 -17.03 -2.66
CA ARG A 780 4.32 -17.27 -3.22
C ARG A 780 3.27 -17.63 -2.17
N VAL A 781 3.62 -18.48 -1.19
CA VAL A 781 2.68 -18.85 -0.11
C VAL A 781 2.30 -17.63 0.72
N VAL A 782 3.28 -16.78 1.05
CA VAL A 782 3.02 -15.53 1.79
C VAL A 782 2.23 -14.55 0.91
N GLU A 783 2.56 -14.43 -0.36
CA GLU A 783 1.84 -13.59 -1.32
C GLU A 783 0.36 -13.96 -1.41
N ASP A 784 0.06 -15.26 -1.52
CA ASP A 784 -1.32 -15.75 -1.55
C ASP A 784 -2.08 -15.43 -0.25
N CYS A 785 -1.42 -15.52 0.90
CA CYS A 785 -2.01 -15.13 2.18
C CYS A 785 -2.25 -13.63 2.27
N LEU A 786 -1.30 -12.80 1.84
CA LEU A 786 -1.44 -11.34 1.80
C LEU A 786 -2.58 -10.92 0.87
N ARG A 787 -2.64 -11.52 -0.32
CA ARG A 787 -3.72 -11.24 -1.29
C ARG A 787 -5.10 -11.61 -0.74
N LYS A 788 -5.23 -12.76 -0.05
CA LYS A 788 -6.48 -13.17 0.60
C LYS A 788 -6.89 -12.21 1.73
N GLU A 789 -5.93 -11.61 2.41
CA GLU A 789 -6.18 -10.58 3.42
C GLU A 789 -6.33 -9.18 2.82
N GLY A 790 -6.33 -9.02 1.48
CA GLY A 790 -6.45 -7.73 0.79
C GLY A 790 -5.26 -6.80 1.03
N ILE A 791 -4.12 -7.33 1.49
CA ILE A 791 -2.90 -6.55 1.73
C ILE A 791 -2.19 -6.31 0.40
N PRO A 792 -1.98 -5.06 -0.01
CA PRO A 792 -1.24 -4.76 -1.23
C PRO A 792 0.20 -5.25 -1.09
N CYS A 793 0.65 -6.06 -2.04
CA CYS A 793 2.01 -6.60 -2.07
C CYS A 793 2.60 -6.55 -3.48
N LEU A 794 3.91 -6.32 -3.56
CA LEU A 794 4.70 -6.33 -4.79
C LEU A 794 5.79 -7.39 -4.65
N SER A 795 5.71 -8.41 -5.49
CA SER A 795 6.77 -9.40 -5.63
C SER A 795 7.81 -8.87 -6.60
N ALA A 796 9.10 -8.98 -6.24
CA ALA A 796 10.18 -8.73 -7.18
C ALA A 796 10.04 -9.75 -8.32
N SER A 797 9.72 -9.27 -9.52
CA SER A 797 9.63 -10.15 -10.69
C SER A 797 11.03 -10.47 -11.19
N ASP A 798 11.21 -11.67 -11.70
CA ASP A 798 12.47 -12.18 -12.21
C ASP A 798 12.90 -11.54 -13.56
N GLY A 799 12.46 -10.33 -13.88
CA GLY A 799 12.70 -9.73 -15.20
C GLY A 799 11.84 -10.33 -16.33
N ALA A 800 10.99 -11.29 -16.01
CA ALA A 800 10.15 -11.97 -17.01
C ALA A 800 9.26 -11.01 -17.83
N PHE A 801 8.91 -9.83 -17.31
CA PHE A 801 8.14 -8.84 -18.07
C PHE A 801 8.93 -8.25 -19.24
N LEU A 802 10.28 -8.17 -19.17
CA LEU A 802 11.12 -7.72 -20.28
C LEU A 802 11.09 -8.70 -21.46
N GLU A 803 10.77 -9.96 -21.20
CA GLU A 803 10.64 -11.01 -22.22
C GLU A 803 9.25 -11.00 -22.89
N ALA A 804 8.27 -10.26 -22.32
CA ALA A 804 6.94 -10.16 -22.90
C ALA A 804 7.04 -9.54 -24.32
N PRO A 805 6.36 -10.11 -25.34
CA PRO A 805 6.49 -9.66 -26.73
C PRO A 805 6.20 -8.17 -26.92
N GLU A 806 5.22 -7.64 -26.23
CA GLU A 806 4.85 -6.23 -26.28
C GLU A 806 5.89 -5.30 -25.63
N VAL A 807 6.60 -5.79 -24.60
CA VAL A 807 7.68 -5.05 -23.95
C VAL A 807 8.95 -5.09 -24.77
N SER A 808 9.39 -6.30 -25.17
CA SER A 808 10.59 -6.48 -25.99
C SER A 808 10.46 -5.78 -27.36
N GLY A 809 9.27 -5.85 -27.98
CA GLY A 809 8.97 -5.15 -29.21
C GLY A 809 8.99 -3.62 -29.09
N THR A 810 8.46 -3.09 -27.96
CA THR A 810 8.51 -1.66 -27.64
C THR A 810 9.95 -1.18 -27.46
N LEU A 811 10.74 -1.90 -26.69
CA LEU A 811 12.15 -1.56 -26.46
C LEU A 811 12.98 -1.65 -27.74
N ALA A 812 12.73 -2.65 -28.61
CA ALA A 812 13.36 -2.77 -29.92
C ALA A 812 13.00 -1.59 -30.83
N PHE A 813 11.72 -1.17 -30.87
CA PHE A 813 11.28 -0.03 -31.66
C PHE A 813 11.96 1.27 -31.24
N PHE A 814 11.90 1.62 -29.96
CA PHE A 814 12.53 2.85 -29.49
C PHE A 814 14.05 2.78 -29.51
N GLY A 815 14.63 1.59 -29.36
CA GLY A 815 16.06 1.36 -29.55
C GLY A 815 16.52 1.62 -30.96
N ALA A 816 15.76 1.17 -31.98
CA ALA A 816 16.05 1.46 -33.38
C ALA A 816 15.92 2.96 -33.71
N LEU A 817 14.90 3.64 -33.12
CA LEU A 817 14.74 5.10 -33.29
C LEU A 817 15.87 5.92 -32.62
N ALA A 818 16.39 5.48 -31.49
CA ALA A 818 17.50 6.13 -30.81
C ALA A 818 18.88 5.85 -31.45
N GLY A 819 18.92 5.05 -32.53
CA GLY A 819 20.15 4.75 -33.28
C GLY A 819 21.04 3.64 -32.70
N GLY A 820 20.47 2.80 -31.81
CA GLY A 820 21.20 1.77 -31.09
C GLY A 820 20.72 0.32 -31.28
N GLY A 821 19.74 0.03 -32.14
CA GLY A 821 19.19 -1.30 -32.32
C GLY A 821 18.90 -1.67 -33.77
N GLU A 822 18.72 -2.99 -34.02
CA GLU A 822 18.27 -3.51 -35.33
C GLU A 822 16.77 -3.25 -35.52
N SER A 823 16.36 -2.83 -36.72
CA SER A 823 14.94 -2.58 -37.06
C SER A 823 14.13 -3.87 -37.23
N ALA A 824 14.76 -5.01 -37.49
CA ALA A 824 14.11 -6.25 -37.88
C ALA A 824 13.14 -6.81 -36.82
N GLN A 825 13.49 -6.75 -35.52
CA GLN A 825 12.61 -7.19 -34.45
C GLN A 825 11.44 -6.22 -34.27
N ALA A 826 11.68 -4.92 -34.36
CA ALA A 826 10.65 -3.90 -34.30
C ALA A 826 9.69 -3.99 -35.50
N GLU A 827 10.20 -4.25 -36.70
CA GLU A 827 9.40 -4.48 -37.91
C GLU A 827 8.51 -5.73 -37.76
N THR A 828 9.08 -6.83 -37.25
CA THR A 828 8.30 -8.05 -36.97
C THR A 828 7.19 -7.80 -35.95
N PHE A 829 7.48 -7.08 -34.87
CA PHE A 829 6.51 -6.73 -33.82
C PHE A 829 5.39 -5.87 -34.36
N LEU A 830 5.68 -4.93 -35.24
CA LEU A 830 4.72 -4.01 -35.87
C LEU A 830 3.94 -4.60 -37.06
N GLY A 831 4.30 -5.80 -37.51
CA GLY A 831 3.65 -6.45 -38.65
C GLY A 831 4.18 -6.02 -40.01
N GLY A 832 5.40 -5.47 -40.05
CA GLY A 832 6.14 -5.18 -41.30
C GLY A 832 6.69 -3.76 -41.39
N ARG A 833 7.47 -3.55 -42.44
CA ARG A 833 8.22 -2.31 -42.70
C ARG A 833 7.35 -1.08 -42.81
N GLU A 834 6.20 -1.15 -43.50
CA GLU A 834 5.30 0.00 -43.65
C GLU A 834 4.71 0.46 -42.31
N ALA A 835 4.36 -0.49 -41.41
CA ALA A 835 3.86 -0.16 -40.08
C ALA A 835 4.97 0.45 -39.22
N PHE A 836 6.20 -0.03 -39.35
CA PHE A 836 7.37 0.56 -38.72
C PHE A 836 7.61 2.00 -39.16
N ASP A 837 7.58 2.28 -40.47
CA ASP A 837 7.82 3.61 -41.00
C ASP A 837 6.72 4.60 -40.56
N ARG A 838 5.42 4.20 -40.54
CA ARG A 838 4.32 5.01 -39.98
C ARG A 838 4.53 5.31 -38.49
N ALA A 839 4.86 4.31 -37.70
CA ALA A 839 5.14 4.50 -36.30
C ALA A 839 6.35 5.41 -36.06
N LYS A 840 7.43 5.23 -36.84
CA LYS A 840 8.63 6.05 -36.82
C LYS A 840 8.32 7.52 -37.10
N GLU A 841 7.54 7.83 -38.09
CA GLU A 841 7.14 9.20 -38.43
C GLU A 841 6.41 9.85 -37.25
N LYS A 842 5.48 9.13 -36.63
CA LYS A 842 4.67 9.61 -35.47
C LYS A 842 5.52 9.83 -34.21
N PHE A 843 6.44 8.93 -33.88
CA PHE A 843 7.14 8.96 -32.59
C PHE A 843 8.52 9.64 -32.63
N THR A 844 9.16 9.84 -33.79
CA THR A 844 10.43 10.59 -33.89
C THR A 844 10.38 11.99 -33.26
N PRO A 845 9.31 12.80 -33.43
CA PRO A 845 9.24 14.09 -32.78
C PRO A 845 9.15 14.03 -31.27
N LEU A 846 8.72 12.90 -30.72
CA LEU A 846 8.49 12.69 -29.29
C LEU A 846 9.73 12.20 -28.53
N LEU A 847 10.81 11.82 -29.21
CA LEU A 847 12.01 11.23 -28.60
C LEU A 847 12.68 12.12 -27.54
N ARG A 848 12.41 13.44 -27.55
CA ARG A 848 12.89 14.38 -26.55
C ARG A 848 11.96 14.52 -25.33
N ALA A 849 10.80 13.90 -25.35
CA ALA A 849 9.89 13.91 -24.22
C ALA A 849 10.35 12.90 -23.13
N ARG A 850 9.80 13.02 -21.94
CA ARG A 850 10.07 12.06 -20.85
C ARG A 850 9.60 10.66 -21.24
N PRO A 851 10.34 9.59 -20.96
CA PRO A 851 10.02 8.22 -21.35
C PRO A 851 8.59 7.79 -20.98
N ARG A 852 8.13 8.12 -19.79
CA ARG A 852 6.77 7.82 -19.33
C ARG A 852 5.68 8.39 -20.24
N LYS A 853 5.89 9.62 -20.75
CA LYS A 853 4.94 10.25 -21.68
C LYS A 853 4.97 9.57 -23.06
N ILE A 854 6.15 9.18 -23.51
CA ILE A 854 6.33 8.45 -24.78
C ILE A 854 5.63 7.09 -24.70
N LEU A 855 5.86 6.33 -23.64
CA LEU A 855 5.24 5.02 -23.43
C LEU A 855 3.73 5.10 -23.26
N ALA A 856 3.19 6.11 -22.57
CA ALA A 856 1.75 6.29 -22.48
C ALA A 856 1.10 6.44 -23.87
N GLN A 857 1.66 7.31 -24.73
CA GLN A 857 1.17 7.50 -26.11
C GLN A 857 1.42 6.29 -27.00
N TRP A 858 2.51 5.53 -26.76
CA TRP A 858 2.80 4.30 -27.46
C TRP A 858 1.79 3.20 -27.11
N GLY A 859 1.47 3.02 -25.82
CA GLY A 859 0.47 2.06 -25.36
C GLY A 859 -0.90 2.32 -25.97
N GLU A 860 -1.32 3.59 -26.05
CA GLU A 860 -2.56 4.00 -26.74
C GLU A 860 -2.50 3.68 -28.24
N TYR A 861 -1.40 4.01 -28.91
CA TYR A 861 -1.22 3.78 -30.35
C TYR A 861 -1.25 2.30 -30.71
N MET A 862 -0.61 1.47 -29.90
CA MET A 862 -0.49 0.03 -30.11
C MET A 862 -1.63 -0.77 -29.46
N HIS A 863 -2.55 -0.13 -28.75
CA HIS A 863 -3.60 -0.79 -27.95
C HIS A 863 -3.06 -1.83 -26.97
N ILE A 864 -1.89 -1.53 -26.35
CA ILE A 864 -1.25 -2.44 -25.38
C ILE A 864 -1.83 -2.20 -24.00
N ASN A 865 -2.43 -3.27 -23.43
CA ASN A 865 -3.09 -3.21 -22.14
C ASN A 865 -2.70 -4.43 -21.28
N SER A 866 -1.39 -4.71 -21.16
CA SER A 866 -0.88 -5.84 -20.38
C SER A 866 -0.18 -5.40 -19.11
N ALA A 867 -0.18 -6.28 -18.09
CA ALA A 867 0.53 -6.04 -16.84
C ALA A 867 2.05 -5.87 -17.05
N ALA A 868 2.63 -6.58 -18.04
CA ALA A 868 4.04 -6.47 -18.39
C ALA A 868 4.38 -5.07 -18.93
N TYR A 869 3.53 -4.55 -19.83
CA TYR A 869 3.72 -3.21 -20.38
C TYR A 869 3.54 -2.11 -19.33
N GLN A 870 2.60 -2.28 -18.40
CA GLN A 870 2.43 -1.35 -17.30
C GLN A 870 3.68 -1.31 -16.40
N GLN A 871 4.31 -2.48 -16.12
CA GLN A 871 5.58 -2.53 -15.38
C GLN A 871 6.68 -1.76 -16.11
N LEU A 872 6.78 -1.86 -17.44
CA LEU A 872 7.70 -1.06 -18.25
C LEU A 872 7.42 0.44 -18.11
N SER A 873 6.16 0.85 -18.18
CA SER A 873 5.75 2.25 -18.04
C SER A 873 6.03 2.80 -16.64
N ASP A 874 5.85 1.96 -15.60
CA ASP A 874 6.15 2.32 -14.22
C ASP A 874 7.67 2.42 -13.96
N ALA A 875 8.48 1.66 -14.71
CA ALA A 875 9.95 1.77 -14.67
C ALA A 875 10.50 3.03 -15.39
N ALA A 876 9.68 3.76 -16.15
CA ALA A 876 10.10 4.86 -17.02
C ALA A 876 10.26 6.21 -16.29
N HIS A 877 11.00 6.25 -15.17
CA HIS A 877 11.25 7.47 -14.37
C HIS A 877 12.53 8.23 -14.74
N TYR A 878 13.12 7.92 -15.88
CA TYR A 878 14.37 8.49 -16.36
C TYR A 878 14.19 9.89 -16.96
N ALA A 879 15.28 10.65 -17.01
CA ALA A 879 15.29 12.00 -17.52
C ALA A 879 15.01 12.06 -19.03
N ASP A 880 15.59 11.12 -19.78
CA ASP A 880 15.45 11.00 -21.23
C ASP A 880 15.31 9.54 -21.69
N LEU A 881 14.91 9.37 -22.96
CA LEU A 881 14.67 8.06 -23.54
C LEU A 881 15.95 7.22 -23.71
N PRO A 882 17.12 7.77 -24.13
CA PRO A 882 18.36 7.04 -24.20
C PRO A 882 18.79 6.43 -22.87
N GLU A 883 18.73 7.20 -21.77
CA GLU A 883 19.06 6.75 -20.42
C GLU A 883 18.11 5.61 -19.97
N PHE A 884 16.81 5.75 -20.25
CA PHE A 884 15.83 4.71 -19.99
C PHE A 884 16.13 3.41 -20.76
N LEU A 885 16.37 3.50 -22.06
CA LEU A 885 16.66 2.32 -22.90
C LEU A 885 17.98 1.64 -22.49
N GLU A 886 18.99 2.42 -22.13
CA GLU A 886 20.25 1.88 -21.61
C GLU A 886 20.02 1.16 -20.29
N ALA A 887 19.25 1.73 -19.37
CA ALA A 887 18.91 1.10 -18.11
C ALA A 887 18.12 -0.21 -18.30
N MET A 888 17.14 -0.24 -19.21
CA MET A 888 16.39 -1.46 -19.52
C MET A 888 17.26 -2.55 -20.20
N ARG A 889 18.26 -2.17 -20.96
CA ARG A 889 19.20 -3.09 -21.58
C ARG A 889 20.28 -3.59 -20.62
N MET A 890 20.74 -2.74 -19.70
CA MET A 890 21.85 -3.02 -18.78
C MET A 890 21.40 -3.60 -17.44
N GLY A 891 20.10 -3.59 -17.15
CA GLY A 891 19.55 -4.19 -15.94
C GLY A 891 19.68 -5.70 -15.98
N GLY A 892 20.49 -6.30 -15.10
CA GLY A 892 20.53 -7.73 -14.86
C GLY A 892 19.32 -8.20 -14.05
N ASP A 893 19.09 -9.53 -13.98
CA ASP A 893 18.07 -10.15 -13.13
C ASP A 893 18.12 -9.56 -11.71
N GLY A 894 17.10 -8.84 -11.31
CA GLY A 894 16.98 -8.19 -9.99
C GLY A 894 17.24 -6.67 -9.96
N ASP A 895 17.87 -6.06 -10.97
CA ASP A 895 18.18 -4.61 -10.97
C ASP A 895 17.06 -3.72 -11.49
N VAL A 896 16.24 -4.21 -12.38
CA VAL A 896 15.31 -3.39 -13.17
C VAL A 896 14.00 -3.13 -12.48
N LEU A 897 13.69 -3.84 -11.38
CA LEU A 897 12.28 -4.09 -11.09
C LEU A 897 11.75 -3.86 -9.73
N LEU A 898 12.39 -3.00 -9.03
CA LEU A 898 11.68 -2.28 -7.99
C LEU A 898 11.26 -0.95 -8.59
N PRO A 899 9.98 -0.68 -8.83
CA PRO A 899 9.53 0.66 -9.16
C PRO A 899 10.19 1.60 -8.17
N GLY A 900 10.88 2.60 -8.68
CA GLY A 900 11.70 3.50 -7.90
C GLY A 900 10.98 4.00 -6.67
N GLY A 901 11.69 4.28 -5.59
CA GLY A 901 11.20 4.60 -4.27
C GLY A 901 10.25 5.79 -4.13
N ASN A 902 9.54 6.20 -5.19
CA ASN A 902 8.55 7.25 -5.21
C ASN A 902 7.28 6.89 -5.99
N THR A 903 6.94 5.63 -6.17
CA THR A 903 5.53 5.32 -6.44
C THR A 903 4.77 5.56 -5.14
N SER A 904 3.82 6.46 -5.18
CA SER A 904 2.93 6.85 -4.08
C SER A 904 2.11 5.69 -3.50
N ALA A 905 2.11 4.53 -4.12
CA ALA A 905 1.40 3.35 -3.67
C ALA A 905 2.27 2.53 -2.70
N GLY A 906 2.00 2.62 -1.42
CA GLY A 906 2.61 1.76 -0.40
C GLY A 906 2.13 0.31 -0.56
N ALA A 907 3.06 -0.62 -0.83
CA ALA A 907 2.79 -2.04 -0.85
C ALA A 907 3.89 -2.80 -0.10
N VAL A 908 3.55 -3.94 0.49
CA VAL A 908 4.51 -4.85 1.13
C VAL A 908 5.46 -5.40 0.07
N ARG A 909 6.76 -5.30 0.31
CA ARG A 909 7.78 -5.80 -0.62
C ARG A 909 8.08 -7.27 -0.36
N LEU A 910 7.96 -8.09 -1.39
CA LEU A 910 8.33 -9.50 -1.37
C LEU A 910 9.60 -9.67 -2.20
N ALA A 911 10.68 -10.14 -1.59
CA ALA A 911 11.95 -10.33 -2.29
C ALA A 911 12.72 -11.55 -1.76
N THR A 912 13.57 -12.14 -2.62
CA THR A 912 14.53 -13.13 -2.13
C THR A 912 15.63 -12.43 -1.32
N LEU A 913 16.33 -13.17 -0.46
CA LEU A 913 17.46 -12.64 0.30
C LEU A 913 18.54 -12.01 -0.61
N HIS A 914 18.80 -12.61 -1.77
CA HIS A 914 19.72 -12.06 -2.77
C HIS A 914 19.17 -10.77 -3.40
N GLY A 915 17.89 -10.76 -3.78
CA GLY A 915 17.23 -9.60 -4.38
C GLY A 915 17.02 -8.44 -3.41
N ALA A 916 17.14 -8.69 -2.11
CA ALA A 916 17.03 -7.65 -1.08
C ALA A 916 18.37 -6.94 -0.79
N LYS A 917 19.49 -7.39 -1.38
CA LYS A 917 20.78 -6.72 -1.21
C LYS A 917 20.72 -5.27 -1.71
N GLY A 918 21.26 -4.36 -0.92
CA GLY A 918 21.21 -2.92 -1.22
C GLY A 918 19.91 -2.22 -0.77
N LEU A 919 18.85 -2.97 -0.44
CA LEU A 919 17.59 -2.41 0.09
C LEU A 919 17.62 -2.28 1.60
N GLU A 920 16.69 -1.51 2.15
CA GLU A 920 16.49 -1.35 3.59
C GLU A 920 15.04 -0.99 3.90
N PHE A 921 14.51 -1.54 5.01
CA PHE A 921 13.11 -1.37 5.40
C PHE A 921 13.01 -1.18 6.92
N PRO A 922 12.08 -0.34 7.40
CA PRO A 922 11.79 -0.23 8.82
C PRO A 922 11.45 -1.57 9.48
N VAL A 923 10.64 -2.40 8.81
CA VAL A 923 10.22 -3.72 9.28
C VAL A 923 10.55 -4.79 8.26
N VAL A 924 11.16 -5.89 8.71
CA VAL A 924 11.46 -7.05 7.88
C VAL A 924 10.93 -8.32 8.51
N PHE A 925 10.18 -9.10 7.72
CA PHE A 925 9.89 -10.50 7.98
C PHE A 925 10.89 -11.36 7.20
N LEU A 926 11.66 -12.19 7.90
CA LEU A 926 12.55 -13.16 7.29
C LEU A 926 11.92 -14.54 7.43
N CYS A 927 11.31 -15.01 6.32
CA CYS A 927 10.50 -16.21 6.32
C CYS A 927 11.28 -17.44 5.90
N GLY A 928 10.87 -18.60 6.48
CA GLY A 928 11.40 -19.90 6.12
C GLY A 928 12.81 -20.15 6.59
N ALA A 929 13.14 -19.70 7.77
CA ALA A 929 14.40 -20.04 8.41
C ALA A 929 14.41 -21.52 8.85
N ASN A 930 14.28 -22.43 7.86
CA ASN A 930 14.16 -23.87 8.05
C ASN A 930 15.44 -24.59 7.63
N LYS A 931 15.76 -25.71 8.29
CA LYS A 931 16.82 -26.63 7.90
C LYS A 931 16.61 -27.12 6.47
N LYS A 932 17.68 -27.30 5.71
CA LYS A 932 17.70 -27.67 4.27
C LYS A 932 17.21 -26.57 3.30
N LEU A 933 16.71 -25.46 3.83
CA LEU A 933 16.35 -24.29 3.05
C LEU A 933 17.33 -23.15 3.28
N LEU A 934 17.77 -22.95 4.51
CA LEU A 934 18.72 -21.95 4.92
C LEU A 934 19.63 -22.54 6.03
N PRO A 935 20.80 -23.11 5.68
CA PRO A 935 21.37 -23.29 4.34
C PRO A 935 20.76 -24.47 3.57
N PRO A 936 20.79 -24.47 2.21
CA PRO A 936 20.60 -25.67 1.40
C PRO A 936 21.74 -26.68 1.61
N GLU A 937 21.45 -27.99 1.50
CA GLU A 937 22.42 -29.05 1.77
C GLU A 937 23.69 -29.01 0.91
N THR A 938 23.59 -28.41 -0.29
CA THR A 938 24.70 -28.38 -1.28
C THR A 938 25.41 -27.02 -1.33
N ALA A 939 25.02 -26.06 -0.49
CA ALA A 939 25.57 -24.70 -0.52
C ALA A 939 26.78 -24.55 0.44
N ASP A 940 27.62 -23.56 0.15
CA ASP A 940 28.66 -23.14 1.09
C ASP A 940 28.01 -22.47 2.32
N GLU A 941 28.17 -23.08 3.47
CA GLU A 941 27.58 -22.64 4.73
C GLU A 941 28.05 -21.22 5.11
N ALA A 942 29.31 -20.88 4.85
CA ALA A 942 29.83 -19.55 5.15
C ALA A 942 29.20 -18.46 4.27
N GLU A 943 28.91 -18.77 3.00
CA GLU A 943 28.20 -17.85 2.10
C GLU A 943 26.71 -17.75 2.46
N GLU A 944 26.05 -18.84 2.78
CA GLU A 944 24.64 -18.83 3.24
C GLU A 944 24.50 -18.09 4.57
N ARG A 945 25.48 -18.14 5.46
CA ARG A 945 25.51 -17.34 6.70
C ARG A 945 25.65 -15.85 6.37
N ARG A 946 26.48 -15.47 5.40
CA ARG A 946 26.53 -14.09 4.90
C ARG A 946 25.19 -13.67 4.27
N LEU A 947 24.52 -14.57 3.57
CA LEU A 947 23.19 -14.30 3.00
C LEU A 947 22.14 -14.09 4.10
N PHE A 948 22.17 -14.89 5.17
CA PHE A 948 21.34 -14.72 6.35
C PHE A 948 21.62 -13.37 7.05
N TYR A 949 22.89 -13.03 7.21
CA TYR A 949 23.33 -11.72 7.72
C TYR A 949 22.83 -10.57 6.84
N VAL A 950 22.89 -10.70 5.52
CA VAL A 950 22.31 -9.72 4.59
C VAL A 950 20.82 -9.56 4.84
N GLY A 951 20.06 -10.64 5.01
CA GLY A 951 18.63 -10.60 5.31
C GLY A 951 18.31 -9.84 6.60
N ILE A 952 19.01 -10.16 7.70
CA ILE A 952 18.87 -9.46 8.99
C ILE A 952 19.18 -7.97 8.83
N THR A 953 20.24 -7.63 8.13
CA THR A 953 20.69 -6.24 7.93
C THR A 953 19.81 -5.43 6.95
N ARG A 954 18.72 -5.99 6.46
CA ARG A 954 17.70 -5.21 5.74
C ARG A 954 16.73 -4.49 6.68
N ALA A 955 16.56 -5.00 7.92
CA ALA A 955 15.71 -4.39 8.93
C ALA A 955 16.38 -3.17 9.57
N GLN A 956 15.63 -2.09 9.72
CA GLN A 956 16.12 -0.88 10.41
C GLN A 956 15.68 -0.83 11.87
N ASP A 957 14.40 -1.13 12.13
CA ASP A 957 13.75 -0.94 13.42
C ASP A 957 13.24 -2.26 14.02
N GLU A 958 12.58 -3.09 13.21
CA GLU A 958 11.97 -4.35 13.66
C GLU A 958 12.33 -5.52 12.73
N LEU A 959 12.67 -6.64 13.32
CA LEU A 959 12.94 -7.90 12.63
C LEU A 959 12.13 -9.03 13.24
N ILE A 960 11.36 -9.71 12.37
CA ILE A 960 10.61 -10.91 12.71
C ILE A 960 11.14 -12.06 11.84
N ILE A 961 11.71 -13.07 12.47
CA ILE A 961 12.17 -14.28 11.79
C ILE A 961 11.07 -15.34 11.98
N THR A 962 10.75 -16.07 10.93
CA THR A 962 9.74 -17.14 11.02
C THR A 962 10.32 -18.48 10.56
N THR A 963 9.87 -19.56 11.20
CA THR A 963 10.20 -20.93 10.83
C THR A 963 8.94 -21.78 10.85
N SER A 964 8.83 -22.73 9.91
CA SER A 964 7.64 -23.58 9.74
C SER A 964 7.97 -25.06 9.60
N GLY A 965 9.09 -25.48 10.13
CA GLY A 965 9.56 -26.86 10.12
C GLY A 965 10.69 -27.07 11.11
N GLU A 966 11.65 -27.96 10.77
CA GLU A 966 12.88 -28.09 11.56
C GLU A 966 13.67 -26.78 11.44
N PRO A 967 13.99 -26.12 12.56
CA PRO A 967 14.65 -24.82 12.53
C PRO A 967 16.02 -24.85 11.83
N SER A 968 16.39 -23.77 11.16
CA SER A 968 17.71 -23.57 10.60
C SER A 968 18.78 -23.64 11.69
N PRO A 969 19.96 -24.25 11.42
CA PRO A 969 21.06 -24.22 12.37
C PRO A 969 21.52 -22.79 12.71
N PHE A 970 21.35 -21.82 11.81
CA PHE A 970 21.69 -20.42 12.07
C PHE A 970 20.84 -19.78 13.17
N LEU A 971 19.65 -20.32 13.46
CA LEU A 971 18.80 -19.83 14.55
C LEU A 971 19.37 -20.16 15.94
N ALA A 972 20.12 -21.26 16.07
CA ALA A 972 20.82 -21.59 17.31
C ALA A 972 21.96 -20.60 17.60
N GLU A 973 22.58 -20.05 16.55
CA GLU A 973 23.66 -19.08 16.68
C GLU A 973 23.17 -17.73 17.23
N ILE A 974 21.90 -17.37 17.02
CA ILE A 974 21.30 -16.09 17.46
C ILE A 974 20.36 -16.22 18.67
N GLU A 975 20.29 -17.38 19.30
CA GLU A 975 19.29 -17.68 20.36
C GLU A 975 19.29 -16.65 21.50
N GLY A 976 20.46 -16.13 21.88
CA GLY A 976 20.60 -15.13 22.95
C GLY A 976 20.05 -13.73 22.58
N THR A 977 19.74 -13.47 21.32
CA THR A 977 19.29 -12.14 20.83
C THR A 977 17.83 -12.11 20.38
N VAL A 978 17.16 -13.26 20.35
CA VAL A 978 15.79 -13.36 19.85
C VAL A 978 14.79 -13.72 20.95
N LYS A 979 13.59 -13.14 20.85
CA LYS A 979 12.43 -13.50 21.66
C LYS A 979 11.61 -14.54 20.93
N ARG A 980 11.57 -15.79 21.41
CA ARG A 980 10.75 -16.86 20.81
C ARG A 980 9.26 -16.66 21.11
N GLU A 981 8.43 -16.96 20.13
CA GLU A 981 6.98 -17.00 20.28
C GLU A 981 6.38 -18.13 19.44
N ASN A 982 5.38 -18.81 20.00
CA ASN A 982 4.62 -19.83 19.29
C ASN A 982 3.48 -19.17 18.51
N ALA A 983 3.53 -19.21 17.20
CA ALA A 983 2.51 -18.68 16.30
C ALA A 983 1.33 -19.67 16.09
N HIS A 984 0.97 -20.44 17.15
CA HIS A 984 -0.25 -21.24 17.10
C HIS A 984 -1.46 -20.30 17.12
N PRO A 985 -2.37 -20.38 16.14
CA PRO A 985 -3.65 -19.73 16.26
C PRO A 985 -4.34 -20.37 17.48
N LYS A 986 -4.50 -19.64 18.58
CA LYS A 986 -5.40 -20.04 19.64
C LYS A 986 -6.75 -20.25 18.95
N PRO A 987 -7.38 -21.43 19.05
CA PRO A 987 -8.72 -21.61 18.50
C PRO A 987 -9.60 -20.58 19.20
N GLN A 988 -10.01 -19.55 18.48
CA GLN A 988 -11.10 -18.71 18.92
C GLN A 988 -12.36 -19.54 18.75
N TYR A 989 -12.68 -20.38 19.74
CA TYR A 989 -14.03 -20.83 19.93
C TYR A 989 -14.86 -19.58 20.28
N ARG A 990 -15.38 -18.90 19.27
CA ARG A 990 -16.60 -18.16 19.43
C ARG A 990 -17.65 -19.22 19.68
N GLN A 991 -17.98 -19.43 20.92
CA GLN A 991 -19.23 -20.03 21.29
C GLN A 991 -20.29 -19.09 20.70
N LEU A 992 -20.79 -19.45 19.53
CA LEU A 992 -22.04 -18.92 19.02
C LEU A 992 -23.05 -19.35 20.06
N SER A 993 -23.40 -18.51 21.01
CA SER A 993 -24.60 -18.69 21.80
C SER A 993 -25.75 -18.63 20.81
N LEU A 994 -26.29 -19.79 20.44
CA LEU A 994 -27.60 -19.95 19.86
C LEU A 994 -28.64 -19.61 20.94
N PHE A 995 -28.79 -18.32 21.27
CA PHE A 995 -29.97 -17.79 21.96
C PHE A 995 -30.03 -16.26 21.73
#